data_ad33e9221006005081c3872067b6f3f2
#
_entry.id   ad33e9221006005081c3872067b6f3f2
#
_cell.length_a   1.000
_cell.length_b   1.000
_cell.length_c   1.000
_cell.angle_alpha   90.00
_cell.angle_beta   90.00
_cell.angle_gamma   90.00
#
_symmetry.space_group_name_H-M   'P 1'
#
loop_
_entity.id
_entity.type
_entity.pdbx_description
1 polymer ?
#
loop_
_entity_poly.entity_id
_entity_poly.type
_entity_poly.pdbx_seq_one_letter_code
_entity_poly.pdbx_strand_id
1 'polypeptide(L)'
;MVGIISENAFSGCSNLTSVDMPLVTNIRNSAFSGCSSLTSVDMPLVTNIGNNVFSGCSSLTSVDMPLVTNIGENAFYGCPITNLSLPTTLTSIGNSCFNQTREITLAATTPPALGSNVFWENVVIRVPESAVNDYRTVAGWSNYKDQIFSMSDITDYNVPVTAQDKESGLQNMITQDKLGKVVSLKVTGTINSYDILVIRNKMPYLHYLDLTDATIVANDFEYYEGYHTKDNIIGNYMFANLYKLLSVKLPKNVTSIRDYALSFCSGLVEVVLPVKLEGIGYSAFMDCKNLKNIDFPPTLKTIDQYAFQRCERLEQISLPGVESIGFRAFGGCSKLTEVRIPSTLKSIGNGAFDIQGLKKVYTYTVEPINIGQGTFPKTTYETATLYIPKQSKNNYYWNTQWSQFAKLVEFDEPYKYFYLNKEYTLNDRFTGEPDIDINPGGGIIVPDKPEQGDQDADTIHIKGDGKNWASIIANANLNAKGLYIDITIKANRWYFFSFPFKVRKADISCGKNVKFVFRTYNGAIRAKYGKGGWIDLDSSEEYLYPRKGYIFQASLDCTLSIKIEKNEFGKLPKVDVDTKLDIHTSTNEQNASWNFVGNPFTAFYDINDMGYTSPITRWNSDSETYEAVRPGDDNAFLNPFEAFFVQCPKDNDDINFGGDNRLTQTGRDKKMNSQMQKARMEGQFDVQRQIVNLTLSDGTTTDKTRVVFNPDKKAGYERDCDAAKFESNGASELYSVEALAGRLAINERPEGSVKIGYRAAKAGEYTIAAQRMDRQVLLRDNDLQITFDLTQGDYHFTSDAGEFDNRFMLLIDNSTTGIGDIVTTTGVNVKPTDCGLNISNLQGKTLHVYALNGALYATRTQDGFLGLAKGVYLVEVEGLKAKFMIR
;
A
#
# COMPACT_ATOMS: atom_id res chain seq x y z
N MET A 1 -12.33 26.09 -20.62
CA MET A 1 -11.95 25.66 -19.25
C MET A 1 -13.19 25.07 -18.57
N VAL A 2 -13.16 23.80 -18.23
CA VAL A 2 -14.26 23.17 -17.48
C VAL A 2 -13.84 23.11 -16.00
N GLY A 3 -14.02 24.21 -15.29
CA GLY A 3 -13.79 24.25 -13.83
C GLY A 3 -14.93 23.64 -13.01
N ILE A 4 -15.96 23.09 -13.64
CA ILE A 4 -17.18 22.58 -12.99
C ILE A 4 -17.60 21.26 -13.62
N ILE A 5 -17.76 20.21 -12.82
CA ILE A 5 -18.46 18.98 -13.19
C ILE A 5 -19.98 19.19 -12.96
N SER A 6 -20.76 18.99 -14.01
CA SER A 6 -22.21 19.19 -13.95
C SER A 6 -22.93 18.15 -13.10
N GLU A 7 -24.16 18.48 -12.68
CA GLU A 7 -25.02 17.58 -11.92
C GLU A 7 -25.29 16.30 -12.71
N ASN A 8 -25.18 15.13 -12.03
CA ASN A 8 -25.35 13.78 -12.58
C ASN A 8 -24.45 13.42 -13.77
N ALA A 9 -23.36 14.16 -14.06
CA ALA A 9 -22.55 14.00 -15.28
C ALA A 9 -22.05 12.56 -15.51
N PHE A 10 -21.67 11.85 -14.45
CA PHE A 10 -21.19 10.46 -14.48
C PHE A 10 -21.99 9.54 -13.56
N SER A 11 -23.21 9.94 -13.19
CA SER A 11 -24.05 9.15 -12.28
C SER A 11 -24.32 7.76 -12.84
N GLY A 12 -24.09 6.72 -12.04
CA GLY A 12 -24.28 5.31 -12.43
C GLY A 12 -23.21 4.73 -13.37
N CYS A 13 -22.11 5.45 -13.63
CA CYS A 13 -20.99 4.92 -14.42
C CYS A 13 -20.22 3.84 -13.63
N SER A 14 -20.84 2.67 -13.45
CA SER A 14 -20.32 1.61 -12.59
C SER A 14 -18.97 1.03 -13.00
N ASN A 15 -18.56 1.18 -14.27
CA ASN A 15 -17.28 0.72 -14.79
C ASN A 15 -16.16 1.78 -14.73
N LEU A 16 -16.45 3.00 -14.27
CA LEU A 16 -15.47 4.07 -14.14
C LEU A 16 -14.52 3.76 -12.97
N THR A 17 -13.24 3.58 -13.25
CA THR A 17 -12.23 3.16 -12.25
C THR A 17 -11.38 4.30 -11.71
N SER A 18 -11.18 5.36 -12.50
CA SER A 18 -10.40 6.54 -12.14
C SER A 18 -10.93 7.78 -12.84
N VAL A 19 -10.70 8.95 -12.25
CA VAL A 19 -11.03 10.27 -12.81
C VAL A 19 -9.88 11.20 -12.51
N ASP A 20 -9.42 11.93 -13.52
CA ASP A 20 -8.44 12.98 -13.39
C ASP A 20 -9.14 14.36 -13.50
N MET A 21 -8.95 15.21 -12.48
CA MET A 21 -9.68 16.47 -12.35
C MET A 21 -8.76 17.66 -11.99
N PRO A 22 -7.64 17.87 -12.69
CA PRO A 22 -6.61 18.84 -12.27
C PRO A 22 -7.07 20.30 -12.28
N LEU A 23 -8.14 20.63 -13.03
CA LEU A 23 -8.64 22.00 -13.16
C LEU A 23 -10.06 22.19 -12.60
N VAL A 24 -10.63 21.14 -12.00
CA VAL A 24 -12.00 21.21 -11.47
C VAL A 24 -11.99 21.90 -10.11
N THR A 25 -12.81 22.96 -9.98
CA THR A 25 -12.98 23.70 -8.73
C THR A 25 -14.29 23.40 -8.02
N ASN A 26 -15.28 22.87 -8.74
CA ASN A 26 -16.61 22.58 -8.20
C ASN A 26 -17.21 21.32 -8.82
N ILE A 27 -17.69 20.42 -7.97
CA ILE A 27 -18.40 19.20 -8.39
C ILE A 27 -19.84 19.31 -7.91
N ARG A 28 -20.78 19.33 -8.86
CA ARG A 28 -22.22 19.47 -8.56
C ARG A 28 -22.85 18.14 -8.13
N ASN A 29 -24.12 18.26 -7.64
CA ASN A 29 -24.82 17.14 -7.01
C ASN A 29 -24.82 15.87 -7.86
N SER A 30 -24.62 14.72 -7.19
CA SER A 30 -24.69 13.38 -7.77
C SER A 30 -23.78 13.12 -8.97
N ALA A 31 -22.76 13.95 -9.20
CA ALA A 31 -21.94 13.89 -10.41
C ALA A 31 -21.32 12.51 -10.65
N PHE A 32 -20.91 11.80 -9.61
CA PHE A 32 -20.29 10.46 -9.65
C PHE A 32 -21.07 9.44 -8.81
N SER A 33 -22.34 9.73 -8.47
CA SER A 33 -23.14 8.83 -7.64
C SER A 33 -23.27 7.44 -8.27
N GLY A 34 -22.99 6.39 -7.51
CA GLY A 34 -23.06 5.00 -7.99
C GLY A 34 -21.92 4.56 -8.93
N CYS A 35 -20.82 5.30 -9.03
CA CYS A 35 -19.59 4.86 -9.72
C CYS A 35 -18.89 3.77 -8.89
N SER A 36 -19.45 2.57 -8.86
CA SER A 36 -19.06 1.51 -7.92
C SER A 36 -17.64 0.96 -8.09
N SER A 37 -17.03 1.12 -9.26
CA SER A 37 -15.64 0.69 -9.53
C SER A 37 -14.59 1.79 -9.31
N LEU A 38 -14.99 3.02 -8.99
CA LEU A 38 -14.07 4.14 -8.75
C LEU A 38 -13.28 3.89 -7.45
N THR A 39 -11.95 3.83 -7.54
CA THR A 39 -11.07 3.42 -6.41
C THR A 39 -10.43 4.58 -5.66
N SER A 40 -10.08 5.64 -6.38
CA SER A 40 -9.46 6.84 -5.82
C SER A 40 -9.84 8.07 -6.65
N VAL A 41 -9.84 9.23 -6.01
CA VAL A 41 -10.08 10.53 -6.67
C VAL A 41 -9.11 11.55 -6.10
N ASP A 42 -8.41 12.24 -6.98
CA ASP A 42 -7.56 13.38 -6.68
C ASP A 42 -8.27 14.67 -7.11
N MET A 43 -8.40 15.62 -6.18
CA MET A 43 -9.18 16.85 -6.34
C MET A 43 -8.36 18.09 -5.94
N PRO A 44 -7.22 18.36 -6.58
CA PRO A 44 -6.25 19.35 -6.10
C PRO A 44 -6.77 20.78 -6.01
N LEU A 45 -7.74 21.14 -6.86
CA LEU A 45 -8.31 22.50 -6.91
C LEU A 45 -9.80 22.55 -6.49
N VAL A 46 -10.39 21.42 -6.11
CA VAL A 46 -11.82 21.40 -5.75
C VAL A 46 -12.04 22.09 -4.42
N THR A 47 -12.87 23.13 -4.44
CA THR A 47 -13.28 23.89 -3.25
C THR A 47 -14.66 23.49 -2.76
N ASN A 48 -15.54 23.02 -3.66
CA ASN A 48 -16.91 22.65 -3.31
C ASN A 48 -17.32 21.30 -3.88
N ILE A 49 -17.79 20.42 -3.00
CA ILE A 49 -18.35 19.10 -3.32
C ILE A 49 -19.84 19.14 -2.98
N GLY A 50 -20.68 18.96 -4.00
CA GLY A 50 -22.16 18.98 -3.87
C GLY A 50 -22.71 17.77 -3.12
N ASN A 51 -24.05 17.70 -3.03
CA ASN A 51 -24.75 16.60 -2.38
C ASN A 51 -24.64 15.31 -3.20
N ASN A 52 -24.48 14.16 -2.53
CA ASN A 52 -24.43 12.82 -3.11
C ASN A 52 -23.35 12.63 -4.20
N VAL A 53 -22.31 13.44 -4.26
CA VAL A 53 -21.34 13.43 -5.39
C VAL A 53 -20.76 12.04 -5.59
N PHE A 54 -20.23 11.40 -4.56
CA PHE A 54 -19.64 10.05 -4.61
C PHE A 54 -20.48 9.02 -3.85
N SER A 55 -21.76 9.30 -3.61
CA SER A 55 -22.64 8.38 -2.90
C SER A 55 -22.71 7.03 -3.60
N GLY A 56 -22.46 5.95 -2.87
CA GLY A 56 -22.46 4.59 -3.42
C GLY A 56 -21.25 4.21 -4.29
N CYS A 57 -20.16 4.99 -4.26
CA CYS A 57 -18.87 4.58 -4.85
C CYS A 57 -18.23 3.51 -3.96
N SER A 58 -18.69 2.28 -4.06
CA SER A 58 -18.38 1.18 -3.13
C SER A 58 -16.94 0.67 -3.19
N SER A 59 -16.15 1.11 -4.16
CA SER A 59 -14.71 0.81 -4.25
C SER A 59 -13.82 2.01 -3.87
N LEU A 60 -14.38 3.20 -3.58
CA LEU A 60 -13.62 4.42 -3.31
C LEU A 60 -13.00 4.36 -1.90
N THR A 61 -11.71 4.12 -1.83
CA THR A 61 -10.96 3.96 -0.57
C THR A 61 -10.10 5.15 -0.20
N SER A 62 -9.77 6.01 -1.16
CA SER A 62 -8.96 7.21 -0.92
C SER A 62 -9.45 8.41 -1.72
N VAL A 63 -9.34 9.59 -1.10
CA VAL A 63 -9.61 10.89 -1.73
C VAL A 63 -8.57 11.89 -1.25
N ASP A 64 -8.11 12.76 -2.15
CA ASP A 64 -7.30 13.92 -1.82
C ASP A 64 -8.03 15.20 -2.25
N MET A 65 -8.18 16.16 -1.32
CA MET A 65 -8.96 17.38 -1.52
C MET A 65 -8.41 18.55 -0.68
N PRO A 66 -7.19 18.99 -0.96
CA PRO A 66 -6.43 19.92 -0.10
C PRO A 66 -7.03 21.33 0.01
N LEU A 67 -7.90 21.75 -0.91
CA LEU A 67 -8.51 23.08 -0.94
C LEU A 67 -10.00 23.10 -0.65
N VAL A 68 -10.59 21.95 -0.27
CA VAL A 68 -12.03 21.85 -0.05
C VAL A 68 -12.48 22.79 1.08
N THR A 69 -13.56 23.53 0.82
CA THR A 69 -14.22 24.43 1.79
C THR A 69 -15.56 23.88 2.24
N ASN A 70 -16.30 23.22 1.35
CA ASN A 70 -17.64 22.69 1.63
C ASN A 70 -17.80 21.27 1.08
N ILE A 71 -18.37 20.39 1.90
CA ILE A 71 -18.71 19.02 1.54
C ILE A 71 -20.22 18.85 1.77
N GLY A 72 -20.97 18.52 0.71
CA GLY A 72 -22.42 18.42 0.72
C GLY A 72 -22.93 17.18 1.43
N GLU A 73 -24.27 17.10 1.59
CA GLU A 73 -24.97 15.97 2.21
C GLU A 73 -24.73 14.67 1.44
N ASN A 74 -24.47 13.55 2.16
CA ASN A 74 -24.20 12.21 1.60
C ASN A 74 -23.06 12.19 0.57
N ALA A 75 -22.18 13.16 0.53
CA ALA A 75 -21.19 13.30 -0.55
C ALA A 75 -20.30 12.04 -0.71
N PHE A 76 -19.97 11.35 0.37
CA PHE A 76 -19.19 10.10 0.39
C PHE A 76 -19.95 8.96 1.09
N TYR A 77 -21.28 9.02 1.10
CA TYR A 77 -22.08 7.98 1.72
C TYR A 77 -21.88 6.62 1.04
N GLY A 78 -21.53 5.59 1.84
CA GLY A 78 -21.26 4.25 1.32
C GLY A 78 -19.89 4.06 0.68
N CYS A 79 -19.00 5.09 0.73
CA CYS A 79 -17.60 4.95 0.32
C CYS A 79 -16.76 4.32 1.45
N PRO A 80 -15.96 3.28 1.19
CA PRO A 80 -15.13 2.62 2.22
C PRO A 80 -13.83 3.38 2.52
N ILE A 81 -13.89 4.70 2.63
CA ILE A 81 -12.77 5.55 3.03
C ILE A 81 -12.55 5.36 4.52
N THR A 82 -11.48 4.68 4.90
CA THR A 82 -11.19 4.39 6.32
C THR A 82 -10.46 5.50 7.02
N ASN A 83 -9.49 6.12 6.33
CA ASN A 83 -8.66 7.22 6.86
C ASN A 83 -8.83 8.44 5.96
N LEU A 84 -9.06 9.59 6.57
CA LEU A 84 -9.36 10.82 5.85
C LEU A 84 -8.59 12.00 6.46
N SER A 85 -7.94 12.80 5.62
CA SER A 85 -7.35 14.08 6.03
C SER A 85 -8.11 15.24 5.39
N LEU A 86 -8.52 16.21 6.21
CA LEU A 86 -9.26 17.40 5.78
C LEU A 86 -8.46 18.68 6.05
N PRO A 87 -8.46 19.63 5.10
CA PRO A 87 -7.60 20.80 5.14
C PRO A 87 -8.08 21.88 6.13
N THR A 88 -7.22 22.89 6.34
CA THR A 88 -7.53 24.09 7.14
C THR A 88 -8.62 24.97 6.52
N THR A 89 -8.84 24.84 5.21
CA THR A 89 -9.83 25.62 4.44
C THR A 89 -11.27 25.19 4.66
N LEU A 90 -11.49 24.02 5.30
CA LEU A 90 -12.81 23.44 5.45
C LEU A 90 -13.71 24.26 6.38
N THR A 91 -14.90 24.61 5.91
CA THR A 91 -15.89 25.39 6.66
C THR A 91 -17.17 24.63 7.00
N SER A 92 -17.52 23.58 6.20
CA SER A 92 -18.73 22.80 6.47
C SER A 92 -18.66 21.38 5.93
N ILE A 93 -19.30 20.45 6.67
CA ILE A 93 -19.54 19.05 6.29
C ILE A 93 -21.03 18.77 6.44
N GLY A 94 -21.68 18.34 5.35
CA GLY A 94 -23.11 18.01 5.32
C GLY A 94 -23.47 16.73 6.07
N ASN A 95 -24.77 16.42 6.12
CA ASN A 95 -25.27 15.23 6.81
C ASN A 95 -24.76 13.93 6.18
N SER A 96 -24.54 12.91 7.01
CA SER A 96 -24.23 11.52 6.59
C SER A 96 -23.08 11.35 5.58
N CYS A 97 -22.10 12.26 5.57
CA CYS A 97 -21.03 12.26 4.57
C CYS A 97 -20.09 11.07 4.65
N PHE A 98 -19.64 10.74 5.84
CA PHE A 98 -18.50 9.82 6.07
C PHE A 98 -18.90 8.65 6.97
N ASN A 99 -20.00 7.98 6.63
CA ASN A 99 -20.58 6.92 7.45
C ASN A 99 -19.72 5.64 7.58
N GLN A 100 -18.62 5.52 6.84
CA GLN A 100 -17.66 4.40 6.93
C GLN A 100 -16.25 4.83 7.35
N THR A 101 -15.99 6.12 7.49
CA THR A 101 -14.68 6.64 7.92
C THR A 101 -14.44 6.34 9.39
N ARG A 102 -13.26 5.84 9.69
CA ARG A 102 -12.87 5.35 11.01
C ARG A 102 -11.89 6.26 11.71
N GLU A 103 -11.00 6.87 10.96
CA GLU A 103 -10.07 7.87 11.43
C GLU A 103 -10.11 9.09 10.53
N ILE A 104 -10.22 10.27 11.14
CA ILE A 104 -10.23 11.55 10.45
C ILE A 104 -9.27 12.52 11.12
N THR A 105 -8.45 13.15 10.32
CA THR A 105 -7.55 14.23 10.75
C THR A 105 -8.05 15.55 10.18
N LEU A 106 -8.37 16.51 11.04
CA LEU A 106 -8.79 17.86 10.63
C LEU A 106 -7.69 18.84 10.96
N ALA A 107 -7.15 19.48 9.94
CA ALA A 107 -6.10 20.50 10.11
C ALA A 107 -6.68 21.85 10.57
N ALA A 108 -7.99 22.08 10.47
CA ALA A 108 -8.66 23.30 10.87
C ALA A 108 -8.59 23.54 12.39
N THR A 109 -8.15 24.70 12.81
CA THR A 109 -8.15 25.12 14.23
C THR A 109 -9.53 25.64 14.70
N THR A 110 -10.39 26.05 13.77
CA THR A 110 -11.79 26.40 14.04
C THR A 110 -12.67 25.26 13.55
N PRO A 111 -13.52 24.65 14.42
CA PRO A 111 -14.39 23.56 14.01
C PRO A 111 -15.30 23.96 12.85
N PRO A 112 -15.28 23.27 11.70
CA PRO A 112 -16.23 23.51 10.61
C PRO A 112 -17.65 23.19 11.06
N ALA A 113 -18.66 23.79 10.41
CA ALA A 113 -20.05 23.45 10.65
C ALA A 113 -20.27 21.97 10.34
N LEU A 114 -20.89 21.22 11.26
CA LEU A 114 -21.09 19.78 11.14
C LEU A 114 -22.56 19.44 11.04
N GLY A 115 -22.93 18.68 10.02
CA GLY A 115 -24.26 18.10 9.86
C GLY A 115 -24.57 16.99 10.88
N SER A 116 -25.67 16.31 10.69
CA SER A 116 -26.08 15.18 11.52
C SER A 116 -25.56 13.85 10.94
N ASN A 117 -25.22 12.88 11.84
CA ASN A 117 -24.78 11.52 11.47
C ASN A 117 -23.62 11.49 10.47
N VAL A 118 -22.69 12.48 10.56
CA VAL A 118 -21.62 12.65 9.58
C VAL A 118 -20.65 11.48 9.60
N PHE A 119 -20.25 11.03 10.77
CA PHE A 119 -19.29 9.95 10.96
C PHE A 119 -19.94 8.71 11.57
N TRP A 120 -19.26 7.59 11.41
CA TRP A 120 -19.60 6.39 12.16
C TRP A 120 -19.43 6.64 13.67
N GLU A 121 -20.23 5.97 14.48
CA GLU A 121 -20.25 6.15 15.95
C GLU A 121 -18.92 5.88 16.66
N ASN A 122 -18.01 5.16 16.01
CA ASN A 122 -16.70 4.77 16.55
C ASN A 122 -15.52 5.46 15.83
N VAL A 123 -15.73 6.61 15.21
CA VAL A 123 -14.68 7.37 14.54
C VAL A 123 -13.62 7.86 15.53
N VAL A 124 -12.35 7.87 15.13
CA VAL A 124 -11.27 8.61 15.82
C VAL A 124 -11.08 9.93 15.10
N ILE A 125 -11.20 11.05 15.82
CA ILE A 125 -11.11 12.40 15.28
C ILE A 125 -9.85 13.05 15.85
N ARG A 126 -8.89 13.36 14.99
CA ARG A 126 -7.64 14.05 15.36
C ARG A 126 -7.73 15.52 14.95
N VAL A 127 -7.48 16.41 15.88
CA VAL A 127 -7.52 17.86 15.68
C VAL A 127 -6.26 18.51 16.23
N PRO A 128 -5.90 19.76 15.82
CA PRO A 128 -4.80 20.49 16.43
C PRO A 128 -4.99 20.61 17.95
N GLU A 129 -3.91 20.50 18.70
CA GLU A 129 -3.94 20.51 20.18
C GLU A 129 -4.65 21.76 20.73
N SER A 130 -4.40 22.93 20.16
CA SER A 130 -5.05 24.19 20.53
C SER A 130 -6.56 24.19 20.31
N ALA A 131 -7.10 23.34 19.43
CA ALA A 131 -8.50 23.31 19.04
C ALA A 131 -9.33 22.21 19.74
N VAL A 132 -8.71 21.32 20.49
CA VAL A 132 -9.40 20.16 21.13
C VAL A 132 -10.64 20.58 21.90
N ASN A 133 -10.55 21.63 22.74
CA ASN A 133 -11.66 22.08 23.56
C ASN A 133 -12.78 22.70 22.72
N ASP A 134 -12.44 23.43 21.67
CA ASP A 134 -13.43 24.05 20.75
C ASP A 134 -14.23 22.96 20.04
N TYR A 135 -13.55 21.96 19.48
CA TYR A 135 -14.23 20.80 18.87
C TYR A 135 -15.11 20.02 19.85
N ARG A 136 -14.70 19.86 21.10
CA ARG A 136 -15.49 19.14 22.12
C ARG A 136 -16.74 19.86 22.58
N THR A 137 -16.80 21.19 22.41
CA THR A 137 -17.90 22.04 22.92
C THR A 137 -18.85 22.57 21.86
N VAL A 138 -18.37 22.73 20.60
CA VAL A 138 -19.20 23.25 19.50
C VAL A 138 -20.31 22.28 19.13
N ALA A 139 -21.49 22.80 18.82
CA ALA A 139 -22.66 22.02 18.42
C ALA A 139 -22.36 21.11 17.20
N GLY A 140 -22.87 19.89 17.21
CA GLY A 140 -22.57 18.84 16.25
C GLY A 140 -21.33 18.05 16.63
N TRP A 141 -20.17 18.70 16.81
CA TRP A 141 -18.92 18.06 17.23
C TRP A 141 -18.98 17.55 18.68
N SER A 142 -19.72 18.20 19.55
CA SER A 142 -19.90 17.76 20.94
C SER A 142 -20.53 16.37 21.08
N ASN A 143 -21.20 15.87 20.04
CA ASN A 143 -21.69 14.49 19.99
C ASN A 143 -20.56 13.47 19.90
N TYR A 144 -19.37 13.90 19.46
CA TYR A 144 -18.15 13.10 19.29
C TYR A 144 -17.05 13.48 20.33
N LYS A 145 -17.38 14.23 21.39
CA LYS A 145 -16.42 14.81 22.35
C LYS A 145 -15.39 13.83 22.89
N ASP A 146 -15.84 12.57 23.11
CA ASP A 146 -14.98 11.52 23.67
C ASP A 146 -14.10 10.84 22.62
N GLN A 147 -14.35 11.09 21.32
CA GLN A 147 -13.63 10.55 20.17
C GLN A 147 -12.64 11.58 19.58
N ILE A 148 -12.62 12.80 20.16
CA ILE A 148 -11.73 13.89 19.71
C ILE A 148 -10.43 13.86 20.48
N PHE A 149 -9.35 13.62 19.75
CA PHE A 149 -7.96 13.54 20.25
C PHE A 149 -7.12 14.68 19.69
N SER A 150 -6.10 15.11 20.43
CA SER A 150 -5.05 15.96 19.88
C SER A 150 -4.23 15.18 18.84
N MET A 151 -3.73 15.87 17.80
CA MET A 151 -2.72 15.31 16.89
C MET A 151 -1.42 14.94 17.61
N SER A 152 -1.14 15.53 18.78
CA SER A 152 0.00 15.23 19.62
C SER A 152 -0.23 14.06 20.60
N ASP A 153 -1.50 13.57 20.76
CA ASP A 153 -1.79 12.43 21.63
C ASP A 153 -1.15 11.15 21.07
N ILE A 154 -0.39 10.46 21.91
CA ILE A 154 0.09 9.11 21.60
C ILE A 154 -1.08 8.15 21.80
N THR A 155 -1.52 7.50 20.72
CA THR A 155 -2.65 6.56 20.70
C THR A 155 -2.23 5.14 20.30
N ASP A 156 -1.01 5.00 19.80
CA ASP A 156 -0.45 3.76 19.28
C ASP A 156 0.66 3.28 20.20
N TYR A 157 0.50 2.07 20.72
CA TYR A 157 1.41 1.47 21.68
C TYR A 157 1.94 0.13 21.18
N ASN A 158 3.26 -0.04 21.28
CA ASN A 158 3.94 -1.32 21.06
C ASN A 158 4.74 -1.63 22.33
N VAL A 159 4.27 -2.62 23.10
CA VAL A 159 4.79 -2.86 24.47
C VAL A 159 5.18 -4.32 24.70
N PRO A 160 6.39 -4.55 25.25
CA PRO A 160 6.82 -5.88 25.70
C PRO A 160 6.30 -6.12 27.12
N VAL A 161 5.20 -6.85 27.23
CA VAL A 161 4.56 -7.14 28.53
C VAL A 161 5.18 -8.38 29.17
N THR A 162 5.39 -8.33 30.48
CA THR A 162 5.66 -9.51 31.31
C THR A 162 4.51 -9.67 32.31
N ALA A 163 3.78 -10.77 32.19
CA ALA A 163 2.65 -11.06 33.07
C ALA A 163 3.08 -11.08 34.54
N GLN A 164 2.24 -10.51 35.39
CA GLN A 164 2.43 -10.43 36.83
C GLN A 164 1.36 -11.25 37.53
N ASP A 165 1.67 -11.89 38.68
CA ASP A 165 0.73 -12.77 39.39
C ASP A 165 -0.48 -12.03 39.97
N LYS A 166 -0.35 -10.75 40.30
CA LYS A 166 -1.39 -9.96 40.98
C LYS A 166 -1.64 -8.59 40.39
N GLU A 167 -0.98 -8.27 39.30
CA GLU A 167 -1.08 -6.96 38.64
C GLU A 167 -1.05 -7.11 37.09
N SER A 168 -1.58 -6.13 36.39
CA SER A 168 -1.45 -6.08 34.93
C SER A 168 -0.06 -5.60 34.54
N GLY A 169 0.71 -6.44 33.84
CA GLY A 169 1.96 -6.04 33.19
C GLY A 169 1.75 -4.91 32.18
N LEU A 170 0.63 -4.94 31.46
CA LEU A 170 0.24 -3.93 30.50
C LEU A 170 0.00 -2.55 31.16
N GLN A 171 -0.67 -2.53 32.34
CA GLN A 171 -0.92 -1.28 33.07
C GLN A 171 0.37 -0.66 33.63
N ASN A 172 1.42 -1.46 33.87
CA ASN A 172 2.73 -0.98 34.28
C ASN A 172 3.48 -0.30 33.13
N MET A 173 3.14 -0.67 31.86
CA MET A 173 3.77 -0.11 30.66
C MET A 173 3.01 1.12 30.12
N ILE A 174 1.67 1.17 30.32
CA ILE A 174 0.81 2.27 29.86
C ILE A 174 0.11 2.86 31.08
N THR A 175 0.43 4.11 31.42
CA THR A 175 -0.13 4.78 32.60
C THR A 175 -1.66 4.95 32.51
N GLN A 176 -2.34 5.00 33.65
CA GLN A 176 -3.80 5.01 33.77
C GLN A 176 -4.48 6.14 32.95
N ASP A 177 -3.86 7.30 32.89
CA ASP A 177 -4.35 8.47 32.13
C ASP A 177 -4.27 8.28 30.60
N LYS A 178 -3.42 7.36 30.13
CA LYS A 178 -3.21 7.05 28.71
C LYS A 178 -4.04 5.87 28.22
N LEU A 179 -4.39 4.92 29.11
CA LEU A 179 -5.18 3.73 28.73
C LEU A 179 -6.48 4.10 28.01
N GLY A 180 -7.17 5.16 28.44
CA GLY A 180 -8.39 5.66 27.81
C GLY A 180 -8.20 6.29 26.42
N LYS A 181 -6.96 6.47 25.95
CA LYS A 181 -6.64 7.04 24.64
C LYS A 181 -6.05 6.02 23.66
N VAL A 182 -5.90 4.76 24.07
CA VAL A 182 -5.31 3.71 23.22
C VAL A 182 -6.24 3.39 22.06
N VAL A 183 -5.75 3.59 20.84
CA VAL A 183 -6.44 3.23 19.59
C VAL A 183 -5.81 2.00 18.95
N SER A 184 -4.48 1.88 18.99
CA SER A 184 -3.74 0.75 18.48
C SER A 184 -2.81 0.20 19.55
N LEU A 185 -2.90 -1.12 19.76
CA LEU A 185 -2.09 -1.83 20.76
C LEU A 185 -1.43 -3.04 20.12
N LYS A 186 -0.11 -3.04 20.07
CA LYS A 186 0.70 -4.24 19.84
C LYS A 186 1.32 -4.70 21.14
N VAL A 187 1.16 -5.98 21.47
CA VAL A 187 1.76 -6.59 22.67
C VAL A 187 2.71 -7.70 22.26
N THR A 188 3.88 -7.71 22.86
CA THR A 188 4.83 -8.83 22.81
C THR A 188 5.09 -9.35 24.23
N GLY A 189 5.64 -10.57 24.35
CA GLY A 189 5.92 -11.19 25.65
C GLY A 189 4.72 -11.93 26.24
N THR A 190 4.53 -11.90 27.56
CA THR A 190 3.50 -12.72 28.25
C THR A 190 2.38 -11.87 28.83
N ILE A 191 1.13 -12.27 28.60
CA ILE A 191 -0.10 -11.65 29.12
C ILE A 191 -0.96 -12.66 29.86
N ASN A 192 -1.71 -12.18 30.84
CA ASN A 192 -2.62 -13.00 31.65
C ASN A 192 -3.98 -12.31 31.84
N SER A 193 -4.80 -12.85 32.80
CA SER A 193 -6.13 -12.34 33.10
C SER A 193 -6.17 -10.87 33.49
N TYR A 194 -5.18 -10.37 34.21
CA TYR A 194 -5.11 -8.94 34.57
C TYR A 194 -4.93 -8.04 33.34
N ASP A 195 -4.12 -8.47 32.36
CA ASP A 195 -3.91 -7.74 31.14
C ASP A 195 -5.16 -7.76 30.26
N ILE A 196 -5.83 -8.91 30.18
CA ILE A 196 -7.11 -9.05 29.48
C ILE A 196 -8.17 -8.12 30.07
N LEU A 197 -8.25 -8.04 31.41
CA LEU A 197 -9.18 -7.12 32.07
C LEU A 197 -8.93 -5.65 31.72
N VAL A 198 -7.65 -5.25 31.62
CA VAL A 198 -7.27 -3.89 31.20
C VAL A 198 -7.70 -3.62 29.75
N ILE A 199 -7.41 -4.54 28.83
CA ILE A 199 -7.83 -4.42 27.42
C ILE A 199 -9.35 -4.25 27.31
N ARG A 200 -10.12 -5.07 28.04
CA ARG A 200 -11.59 -5.05 28.00
C ARG A 200 -12.18 -3.76 28.57
N ASN A 201 -11.68 -3.30 29.72
CA ASN A 201 -12.39 -2.31 30.53
C ASN A 201 -11.77 -0.91 30.52
N LYS A 202 -10.49 -0.77 30.13
CA LYS A 202 -9.77 0.49 30.23
C LYS A 202 -9.35 1.10 28.89
N MET A 203 -9.63 0.40 27.75
CA MET A 203 -9.28 0.85 26.40
C MET A 203 -10.54 1.00 25.52
N PRO A 204 -11.43 1.96 25.81
CA PRO A 204 -12.72 2.10 25.13
C PRO A 204 -12.62 2.49 23.66
N TYR A 205 -11.45 2.91 23.19
CA TYR A 205 -11.19 3.31 21.79
C TYR A 205 -10.27 2.36 21.06
N LEU A 206 -10.04 1.15 21.60
CA LEU A 206 -9.19 0.16 20.96
C LEU A 206 -9.80 -0.31 19.62
N HIS A 207 -9.14 0.06 18.52
CA HIS A 207 -9.52 -0.34 17.17
C HIS A 207 -8.63 -1.46 16.62
N TYR A 208 -7.35 -1.44 16.97
CA TYR A 208 -6.36 -2.38 16.43
C TYR A 208 -5.65 -3.09 17.58
N LEU A 209 -5.77 -4.41 17.62
CA LEU A 209 -5.12 -5.26 18.62
C LEU A 209 -4.22 -6.29 17.94
N ASP A 210 -2.90 -6.16 18.11
CA ASP A 210 -1.92 -7.11 17.58
C ASP A 210 -1.27 -7.88 18.75
N LEU A 211 -1.64 -9.14 18.89
CA LEU A 211 -1.11 -10.10 19.89
C LEU A 211 -0.24 -11.17 19.23
N THR A 212 0.15 -11.02 17.95
CA THR A 212 0.87 -12.07 17.19
C THR A 212 2.06 -12.64 17.97
N ASP A 213 2.85 -11.77 18.59
CA ASP A 213 4.07 -12.12 19.32
C ASP A 213 3.87 -12.18 20.86
N ALA A 214 2.62 -12.15 21.31
CA ALA A 214 2.27 -12.36 22.69
C ALA A 214 2.07 -13.86 22.99
N THR A 215 2.27 -14.25 24.26
CA THR A 215 1.94 -15.57 24.79
C THR A 215 0.94 -15.41 25.92
N ILE A 216 -0.20 -16.09 25.83
CA ILE A 216 -1.18 -16.12 26.91
C ILE A 216 -0.75 -17.18 27.91
N VAL A 217 -0.63 -16.79 29.19
CA VAL A 217 -0.28 -17.70 30.28
C VAL A 217 -1.44 -17.86 31.25
N ALA A 218 -1.55 -19.05 31.85
CA ALA A 218 -2.58 -19.36 32.85
C ALA A 218 -2.48 -18.43 34.07
N ASN A 219 -3.63 -18.04 34.60
CA ASN A 219 -3.72 -17.23 35.81
C ASN A 219 -5.08 -17.45 36.46
N ASP A 220 -5.14 -17.53 37.81
CA ASP A 220 -6.37 -17.81 38.54
C ASP A 220 -7.25 -16.56 38.78
N PHE A 221 -6.84 -15.38 38.32
CA PHE A 221 -7.63 -14.17 38.40
C PHE A 221 -8.69 -14.15 37.30
N GLU A 222 -9.88 -13.67 37.61
CA GLU A 222 -11.00 -13.60 36.68
C GLU A 222 -10.93 -12.34 35.81
N TYR A 223 -10.89 -12.51 34.49
CA TYR A 223 -11.03 -11.37 33.56
C TYR A 223 -12.50 -11.08 33.19
N TYR A 224 -13.40 -12.05 33.42
CA TYR A 224 -14.84 -11.94 33.14
C TYR A 224 -15.61 -13.10 33.84
N GLU A 225 -16.59 -12.82 34.68
CA GLU A 225 -17.61 -13.75 35.24
C GLU A 225 -17.15 -15.20 35.49
N GLY A 226 -16.12 -15.41 36.27
CA GLY A 226 -15.57 -16.72 36.57
C GLY A 226 -14.58 -17.27 35.52
N TYR A 227 -14.33 -16.54 34.46
CA TYR A 227 -13.36 -16.97 33.43
C TYR A 227 -11.96 -16.37 33.67
N HIS A 228 -10.95 -17.19 33.49
CA HIS A 228 -9.55 -16.86 33.69
C HIS A 228 -8.71 -17.35 32.49
N THR A 229 -7.50 -16.82 32.32
CA THR A 229 -6.63 -17.22 31.21
C THR A 229 -6.10 -18.64 31.39
N LYS A 230 -5.90 -19.33 30.28
CA LYS A 230 -5.23 -20.63 30.14
C LYS A 230 -4.15 -20.54 29.08
N ASP A 231 -3.12 -21.36 29.22
CA ASP A 231 -1.99 -21.33 28.33
C ASP A 231 -2.42 -21.51 26.85
N ASN A 232 -2.04 -20.54 26.01
CA ASN A 232 -2.27 -20.56 24.58
C ASN A 232 -3.74 -20.81 24.15
N ILE A 233 -4.70 -20.30 24.94
CA ILE A 233 -6.14 -20.39 24.62
C ILE A 233 -6.75 -18.99 24.61
N ILE A 234 -7.52 -18.68 23.57
CA ILE A 234 -8.46 -17.54 23.62
C ILE A 234 -9.70 -18.03 24.38
N GLY A 235 -9.82 -17.59 25.62
CA GLY A 235 -10.83 -18.07 26.56
C GLY A 235 -12.23 -17.56 26.25
N ASN A 236 -13.21 -18.11 26.98
CA ASN A 236 -14.62 -17.73 26.84
C ASN A 236 -14.80 -16.24 27.11
N TYR A 237 -15.55 -15.55 26.24
CA TYR A 237 -15.83 -14.12 26.30
C TYR A 237 -14.58 -13.21 26.35
N MET A 238 -13.37 -13.70 26.08
CA MET A 238 -12.11 -12.98 26.31
C MET A 238 -12.07 -11.59 25.65
N PHE A 239 -12.58 -11.45 24.44
CA PHE A 239 -12.68 -10.19 23.70
C PHE A 239 -14.13 -9.87 23.25
N ALA A 240 -15.13 -10.51 23.85
CA ALA A 240 -16.53 -10.27 23.52
C ALA A 240 -16.94 -8.82 23.78
N ASN A 241 -17.87 -8.31 22.97
CA ASN A 241 -18.44 -6.96 23.07
C ASN A 241 -17.42 -5.81 22.84
N LEU A 242 -16.25 -6.07 22.26
CA LEU A 242 -15.35 -5.02 21.83
C LEU A 242 -15.85 -4.46 20.47
N TYR A 243 -17.00 -3.80 20.49
CA TYR A 243 -17.71 -3.36 19.27
C TYR A 243 -16.95 -2.29 18.48
N LYS A 244 -15.93 -1.64 19.06
CA LYS A 244 -15.04 -0.70 18.39
C LYS A 244 -13.83 -1.38 17.75
N LEU A 245 -13.51 -2.60 18.10
CA LEU A 245 -12.38 -3.34 17.55
C LEU A 245 -12.59 -3.59 16.05
N LEU A 246 -11.64 -3.15 15.23
CA LEU A 246 -11.69 -3.25 13.77
C LEU A 246 -10.83 -4.39 13.23
N SER A 247 -9.68 -4.61 13.86
CA SER A 247 -8.75 -5.68 13.51
C SER A 247 -8.16 -6.31 14.77
N VAL A 248 -8.09 -7.64 14.77
CA VAL A 248 -7.36 -8.39 15.79
C VAL A 248 -6.46 -9.43 15.14
N LYS A 249 -5.20 -9.47 15.61
CA LYS A 249 -4.27 -10.54 15.30
C LYS A 249 -4.04 -11.35 16.56
N LEU A 250 -4.44 -12.62 16.52
CA LEU A 250 -4.34 -13.53 17.65
C LEU A 250 -2.92 -14.09 17.81
N PRO A 251 -2.53 -14.50 19.05
CA PRO A 251 -1.19 -15.04 19.28
C PRO A 251 -0.91 -16.30 18.46
N LYS A 252 0.26 -16.41 17.84
CA LYS A 252 0.66 -17.51 16.95
C LYS A 252 0.61 -18.91 17.56
N ASN A 253 0.73 -19.00 18.89
CA ASN A 253 0.75 -20.28 19.61
C ASN A 253 -0.64 -20.77 20.07
N VAL A 254 -1.71 -20.01 19.80
CA VAL A 254 -3.06 -20.39 20.22
C VAL A 254 -3.57 -21.58 19.42
N THR A 255 -4.10 -22.59 20.16
CA THR A 255 -4.66 -23.82 19.58
C THR A 255 -6.18 -23.86 19.60
N SER A 256 -6.84 -23.03 20.43
CA SER A 256 -8.30 -23.02 20.55
C SER A 256 -8.85 -21.63 20.82
N ILE A 257 -9.94 -21.29 20.13
CA ILE A 257 -10.81 -20.15 20.44
C ILE A 257 -12.08 -20.73 21.07
N ARG A 258 -12.38 -20.31 22.30
CA ARG A 258 -13.49 -20.85 23.10
C ARG A 258 -14.78 -20.06 22.86
N ASP A 259 -15.82 -20.44 23.62
CA ASP A 259 -17.19 -19.95 23.45
C ASP A 259 -17.28 -18.43 23.62
N TYR A 260 -18.02 -17.80 22.73
CA TYR A 260 -18.26 -16.35 22.70
C TYR A 260 -17.00 -15.47 22.69
N ALA A 261 -15.83 -16.01 22.40
CA ALA A 261 -14.54 -15.34 22.59
C ALA A 261 -14.43 -13.95 21.96
N LEU A 262 -15.00 -13.74 20.78
CA LEU A 262 -15.09 -12.47 20.04
C LEU A 262 -16.53 -12.12 19.64
N SER A 263 -17.53 -12.71 20.29
CA SER A 263 -18.93 -12.43 19.97
C SER A 263 -19.28 -10.94 20.13
N PHE A 264 -20.18 -10.45 19.29
CA PHE A 264 -20.66 -9.07 19.28
C PHE A 264 -19.58 -8.01 19.05
N CYS A 265 -18.42 -8.39 18.46
CA CYS A 265 -17.45 -7.43 17.94
C CYS A 265 -17.94 -6.88 16.60
N SER A 266 -19.04 -6.10 16.62
CA SER A 266 -19.74 -5.65 15.42
C SER A 266 -18.89 -4.75 14.51
N GLY A 267 -17.85 -4.09 15.05
CA GLY A 267 -16.88 -3.31 14.29
C GLY A 267 -15.86 -4.14 13.54
N LEU A 268 -15.64 -5.39 13.95
CA LEU A 268 -14.54 -6.23 13.49
C LEU A 268 -14.66 -6.52 11.98
N VAL A 269 -13.62 -6.14 11.23
CA VAL A 269 -13.54 -6.32 9.78
C VAL A 269 -12.57 -7.42 9.42
N GLU A 270 -11.55 -7.58 10.27
CA GLU A 270 -10.39 -8.43 10.01
C GLU A 270 -9.97 -9.19 11.27
N VAL A 271 -9.76 -10.48 11.07
CA VAL A 271 -9.16 -11.36 12.10
C VAL A 271 -8.01 -12.13 11.47
N VAL A 272 -6.84 -12.12 12.10
CA VAL A 272 -5.74 -13.02 11.75
C VAL A 272 -5.76 -14.17 12.75
N LEU A 273 -6.13 -15.35 12.26
CA LEU A 273 -6.16 -16.58 13.04
C LEU A 273 -4.77 -17.20 13.18
N PRO A 274 -4.47 -17.86 14.32
CA PRO A 274 -3.20 -18.55 14.52
C PRO A 274 -3.12 -19.83 13.67
N VAL A 275 -1.92 -20.12 13.16
CA VAL A 275 -1.67 -21.29 12.30
C VAL A 275 -1.85 -22.65 12.99
N LYS A 276 -1.78 -22.68 14.33
CA LYS A 276 -1.96 -23.89 15.16
C LYS A 276 -3.40 -24.10 15.62
N LEU A 277 -4.34 -23.27 15.14
CA LEU A 277 -5.73 -23.33 15.61
C LEU A 277 -6.41 -24.64 15.17
N GLU A 278 -6.95 -25.39 16.13
CA GLU A 278 -7.63 -26.68 15.91
C GLU A 278 -9.15 -26.57 16.02
N GLY A 279 -9.66 -25.62 16.82
CA GLY A 279 -11.10 -25.49 17.07
C GLY A 279 -11.57 -24.07 17.32
N ILE A 280 -12.77 -23.76 16.81
CA ILE A 280 -13.52 -22.53 17.05
C ILE A 280 -14.81 -22.91 17.77
N GLY A 281 -15.01 -22.38 18.97
CA GLY A 281 -16.08 -22.75 19.90
C GLY A 281 -17.42 -22.11 19.58
N TYR A 282 -18.40 -22.41 20.46
CA TYR A 282 -19.79 -21.98 20.37
C TYR A 282 -19.89 -20.47 20.31
N SER A 283 -20.59 -19.93 19.29
CA SER A 283 -20.82 -18.49 19.09
C SER A 283 -19.56 -17.63 19.12
N ALA A 284 -18.37 -18.15 18.85
CA ALA A 284 -17.10 -17.46 19.04
C ALA A 284 -16.98 -16.11 18.29
N PHE A 285 -17.56 -16.00 17.10
CA PHE A 285 -17.62 -14.78 16.25
C PHE A 285 -19.08 -14.38 15.93
N MET A 286 -20.05 -14.81 16.72
CA MET A 286 -21.45 -14.46 16.51
C MET A 286 -21.62 -12.94 16.52
N ASP A 287 -22.40 -12.41 15.56
CA ASP A 287 -22.66 -10.96 15.38
C ASP A 287 -21.42 -10.09 15.10
N CYS A 288 -20.35 -10.65 14.55
CA CYS A 288 -19.28 -9.88 13.94
C CYS A 288 -19.72 -9.38 12.55
N LYS A 289 -20.71 -8.47 12.53
CA LYS A 289 -21.46 -8.09 11.31
C LYS A 289 -20.61 -7.52 10.19
N ASN A 290 -19.50 -6.88 10.54
CA ASN A 290 -18.59 -6.26 9.58
C ASN A 290 -17.43 -7.15 9.14
N LEU A 291 -17.30 -8.38 9.70
CA LEU A 291 -16.24 -9.31 9.32
C LEU A 291 -16.39 -9.68 7.85
N LYS A 292 -15.37 -9.30 7.05
CA LYS A 292 -15.44 -9.42 5.58
C LYS A 292 -14.75 -10.67 5.09
N ASN A 293 -13.53 -10.92 5.59
CA ASN A 293 -12.72 -12.07 5.20
C ASN A 293 -12.13 -12.73 6.43
N ILE A 294 -12.01 -14.05 6.40
CA ILE A 294 -11.33 -14.84 7.41
C ILE A 294 -10.66 -16.03 6.72
N ASP A 295 -9.36 -16.19 6.99
CA ASP A 295 -8.58 -17.28 6.44
C ASP A 295 -8.43 -18.36 7.52
N PHE A 296 -9.05 -19.51 7.30
CA PHE A 296 -8.97 -20.64 8.22
C PHE A 296 -7.68 -21.43 8.00
N PRO A 297 -6.91 -21.71 9.07
CA PRO A 297 -5.71 -22.53 8.94
C PRO A 297 -6.07 -24.02 8.70
N PRO A 298 -5.19 -24.80 8.06
CA PRO A 298 -5.44 -26.20 7.75
C PRO A 298 -5.50 -27.10 8.99
N THR A 299 -4.95 -26.64 10.08
CA THR A 299 -5.03 -27.32 11.38
C THR A 299 -6.42 -27.26 11.98
N LEU A 300 -7.30 -26.36 11.50
CA LEU A 300 -8.65 -26.21 12.01
C LEU A 300 -9.50 -27.45 11.66
N LYS A 301 -10.00 -28.15 12.69
CA LYS A 301 -10.81 -29.35 12.56
C LYS A 301 -12.29 -29.09 12.82
N THR A 302 -12.59 -28.20 13.77
CA THR A 302 -13.97 -28.01 14.23
C THR A 302 -14.39 -26.56 14.24
N ILE A 303 -15.58 -26.27 13.67
CA ILE A 303 -16.29 -25.01 13.79
C ILE A 303 -17.61 -25.34 14.49
N ASP A 304 -17.80 -24.85 15.73
CA ASP A 304 -18.92 -25.22 16.56
C ASP A 304 -20.21 -24.44 16.23
N GLN A 305 -21.27 -24.73 16.95
CA GLN A 305 -22.60 -24.14 16.72
C GLN A 305 -22.55 -22.60 16.82
N TYR A 306 -23.25 -21.94 15.88
CA TYR A 306 -23.39 -20.48 15.79
C TYR A 306 -22.05 -19.72 15.64
N ALA A 307 -20.91 -20.36 15.43
CA ALA A 307 -19.59 -19.76 15.49
C ALA A 307 -19.46 -18.44 14.69
N PHE A 308 -20.04 -18.36 13.50
CA PHE A 308 -20.06 -17.17 12.63
C PHE A 308 -21.49 -16.71 12.32
N GLN A 309 -22.45 -17.02 13.18
CA GLN A 309 -23.83 -16.60 12.93
C GLN A 309 -23.93 -15.09 12.82
N ARG A 310 -24.62 -14.60 11.76
CA ARG A 310 -24.80 -13.19 11.44
C ARG A 310 -23.52 -12.38 11.20
N CYS A 311 -22.47 -13.03 10.69
CA CYS A 311 -21.36 -12.34 10.03
C CYS A 311 -21.82 -11.86 8.65
N GLU A 312 -22.67 -10.82 8.63
CA GLU A 312 -23.47 -10.40 7.46
C GLU A 312 -22.63 -9.98 6.25
N ARG A 313 -21.38 -9.50 6.47
CA ARG A 313 -20.47 -9.05 5.42
C ARG A 313 -19.44 -10.09 4.98
N LEU A 314 -19.48 -11.29 5.53
CA LEU A 314 -18.56 -12.35 5.14
C LEU A 314 -18.82 -12.76 3.67
N GLU A 315 -17.82 -12.56 2.80
CA GLU A 315 -17.97 -12.72 1.34
C GLU A 315 -17.47 -14.08 0.86
N GLN A 316 -16.43 -14.61 1.47
CA GLN A 316 -15.79 -15.86 1.07
C GLN A 316 -15.31 -16.63 2.29
N ILE A 317 -15.39 -17.96 2.20
CA ILE A 317 -14.79 -18.88 3.16
C ILE A 317 -14.09 -20.03 2.43
N SER A 318 -12.93 -20.43 2.94
CA SER A 318 -12.26 -21.69 2.59
C SER A 318 -12.10 -22.52 3.86
N LEU A 319 -12.37 -23.81 3.80
CA LEU A 319 -12.47 -24.71 4.96
C LEU A 319 -11.45 -25.86 4.88
N PRO A 320 -10.15 -25.59 4.77
CA PRO A 320 -9.16 -26.54 4.27
C PRO A 320 -9.04 -27.85 5.09
N GLY A 321 -9.04 -27.76 6.37
CA GLY A 321 -8.85 -28.96 7.22
C GLY A 321 -10.09 -29.36 8.01
N VAL A 322 -11.22 -28.67 7.80
CA VAL A 322 -12.40 -28.79 8.65
C VAL A 322 -13.06 -30.16 8.49
N GLU A 323 -13.31 -30.83 9.61
CA GLU A 323 -13.93 -32.13 9.72
C GLU A 323 -15.41 -32.06 10.18
N SER A 324 -15.77 -31.00 10.94
CA SER A 324 -17.14 -30.80 11.40
C SER A 324 -17.55 -29.34 11.46
N ILE A 325 -18.80 -29.05 11.06
CA ILE A 325 -19.44 -27.73 11.14
C ILE A 325 -20.72 -27.86 11.95
N GLY A 326 -20.87 -27.06 12.99
CA GLY A 326 -21.96 -27.09 13.94
C GLY A 326 -23.28 -26.49 13.42
N PHE A 327 -24.32 -26.60 14.28
CA PHE A 327 -25.63 -26.03 14.02
C PHE A 327 -25.56 -24.51 13.77
N ARG A 328 -26.13 -24.04 12.64
CA ARG A 328 -26.17 -22.63 12.23
C ARG A 328 -24.82 -21.90 12.27
N ALA A 329 -23.73 -22.61 12.08
CA ALA A 329 -22.39 -22.03 12.21
C ALA A 329 -22.16 -20.81 11.31
N PHE A 330 -22.70 -20.79 10.09
CA PHE A 330 -22.67 -19.66 9.15
C PHE A 330 -24.07 -19.10 8.84
N GLY A 331 -25.05 -19.37 9.68
CA GLY A 331 -26.42 -18.88 9.48
C GLY A 331 -26.49 -17.35 9.44
N GLY A 332 -27.13 -16.77 8.41
CA GLY A 332 -27.28 -15.34 8.26
C GLY A 332 -26.05 -14.60 7.70
N CYS A 333 -25.06 -15.27 7.15
CA CYS A 333 -23.92 -14.68 6.43
C CYS A 333 -24.38 -14.23 5.02
N SER A 334 -25.16 -13.14 4.95
CA SER A 334 -25.96 -12.75 3.78
C SER A 334 -25.14 -12.35 2.54
N LYS A 335 -23.86 -12.01 2.68
CA LYS A 335 -22.98 -11.71 1.55
C LYS A 335 -22.26 -12.94 0.97
N LEU A 336 -22.34 -14.07 1.64
CA LEU A 336 -21.71 -15.31 1.16
C LEU A 336 -22.55 -15.91 0.02
N THR A 337 -21.99 -15.92 -1.19
CA THR A 337 -22.68 -16.38 -2.41
C THR A 337 -22.18 -17.72 -2.91
N GLU A 338 -21.08 -18.21 -2.39
CA GLU A 338 -20.44 -19.48 -2.75
C GLU A 338 -19.91 -20.18 -1.50
N VAL A 339 -20.05 -21.49 -1.44
CA VAL A 339 -19.50 -22.35 -0.38
C VAL A 339 -18.79 -23.54 -1.02
N ARG A 340 -17.59 -23.86 -0.53
CA ARG A 340 -16.78 -25.00 -0.94
C ARG A 340 -16.60 -25.95 0.24
N ILE A 341 -17.18 -27.15 0.12
CA ILE A 341 -17.19 -28.19 1.14
C ILE A 341 -16.04 -29.15 0.89
N PRO A 342 -15.03 -29.24 1.78
CA PRO A 342 -13.84 -30.05 1.55
C PRO A 342 -14.10 -31.54 1.66
N SER A 343 -13.21 -32.34 1.09
CA SER A 343 -13.26 -33.81 1.20
C SER A 343 -12.98 -34.33 2.62
N THR A 344 -12.39 -33.49 3.48
CA THR A 344 -12.13 -33.81 4.90
C THR A 344 -13.37 -33.74 5.77
N LEU A 345 -14.46 -33.08 5.30
CA LEU A 345 -15.65 -32.85 6.10
C LEU A 345 -16.45 -34.13 6.32
N LYS A 346 -16.77 -34.44 7.57
CA LYS A 346 -17.51 -35.65 8.01
C LYS A 346 -18.96 -35.34 8.37
N SER A 347 -19.26 -34.12 8.84
CA SER A 347 -20.60 -33.72 9.27
C SER A 347 -20.87 -32.24 9.14
N ILE A 348 -22.13 -31.90 8.80
CA ILE A 348 -22.65 -30.56 8.75
C ILE A 348 -23.93 -30.49 9.57
N GLY A 349 -24.00 -29.59 10.54
CA GLY A 349 -25.17 -29.42 11.41
C GLY A 349 -26.38 -28.78 10.70
N ASN A 350 -27.54 -28.93 11.34
CA ASN A 350 -28.80 -28.33 10.83
C ASN A 350 -28.64 -26.81 10.66
N GLY A 351 -29.09 -26.26 9.51
CA GLY A 351 -29.03 -24.83 9.23
C GLY A 351 -27.62 -24.23 9.15
N ALA A 352 -26.56 -25.04 9.06
CA ALA A 352 -25.18 -24.55 9.08
C ALA A 352 -24.92 -23.47 8.04
N PHE A 353 -25.55 -23.56 6.88
CA PHE A 353 -25.52 -22.59 5.78
C PHE A 353 -26.95 -22.04 5.49
N ASP A 354 -27.68 -21.68 6.56
CA ASP A 354 -28.96 -20.95 6.43
C ASP A 354 -28.66 -19.53 5.91
N ILE A 355 -28.33 -19.43 4.62
CA ILE A 355 -27.87 -18.24 3.92
C ILE A 355 -28.81 -17.94 2.75
N GLN A 356 -29.46 -16.78 2.80
CA GLN A 356 -30.27 -16.30 1.70
C GLN A 356 -29.35 -15.73 0.60
N GLY A 357 -29.51 -16.20 -0.63
CA GLY A 357 -28.74 -15.71 -1.79
C GLY A 357 -27.49 -16.50 -2.15
N LEU A 358 -27.26 -17.65 -1.51
CA LEU A 358 -26.22 -18.58 -1.92
C LEU A 358 -26.50 -19.08 -3.35
N LYS A 359 -25.53 -18.97 -4.25
CA LYS A 359 -25.66 -19.27 -5.69
C LYS A 359 -24.96 -20.54 -6.10
N LYS A 360 -23.87 -20.90 -5.42
CA LYS A 360 -23.04 -22.04 -5.75
C LYS A 360 -22.64 -22.80 -4.49
N VAL A 361 -22.80 -24.11 -4.56
CA VAL A 361 -22.33 -25.05 -3.53
C VAL A 361 -21.42 -26.07 -4.21
N TYR A 362 -20.16 -26.10 -3.85
CA TYR A 362 -19.22 -27.11 -4.31
C TYR A 362 -19.03 -28.16 -3.21
N THR A 363 -19.01 -29.42 -3.57
CA THR A 363 -18.59 -30.48 -2.68
C THR A 363 -17.52 -31.33 -3.37
N TYR A 364 -16.49 -31.69 -2.63
CA TYR A 364 -15.34 -32.44 -3.13
C TYR A 364 -15.34 -33.87 -2.63
N THR A 365 -16.41 -34.32 -1.95
CA THR A 365 -16.62 -35.70 -1.53
C THR A 365 -17.24 -36.50 -2.67
N VAL A 366 -16.65 -37.63 -3.05
CA VAL A 366 -17.23 -38.53 -4.05
C VAL A 366 -18.50 -39.19 -3.50
N GLU A 367 -18.48 -39.59 -2.24
CA GLU A 367 -19.64 -40.07 -1.51
C GLU A 367 -20.28 -38.91 -0.73
N PRO A 368 -21.60 -38.66 -0.91
CA PRO A 368 -22.27 -37.58 -0.19
C PRO A 368 -22.22 -37.79 1.32
N ILE A 369 -21.71 -36.80 2.04
CA ILE A 369 -21.74 -36.78 3.51
C ILE A 369 -23.17 -36.57 4.01
N ASN A 370 -23.45 -37.03 5.23
CA ASN A 370 -24.69 -36.70 5.90
C ASN A 370 -24.74 -35.22 6.27
N ILE A 371 -25.79 -34.54 5.85
CA ILE A 371 -26.05 -33.14 6.24
C ILE A 371 -27.31 -33.05 7.09
N GLY A 372 -27.33 -32.06 7.98
CA GLY A 372 -28.49 -31.85 8.86
C GLY A 372 -29.73 -31.36 8.12
N GLN A 373 -30.86 -31.48 8.74
CA GLN A 373 -32.10 -30.96 8.18
C GLN A 373 -32.02 -29.44 8.04
N GLY A 374 -32.40 -28.92 6.85
CA GLY A 374 -32.33 -27.48 6.59
C GLY A 374 -30.91 -26.89 6.62
N THR A 375 -29.89 -27.71 6.34
CA THR A 375 -28.49 -27.22 6.21
C THR A 375 -28.42 -26.02 5.29
N PHE A 376 -29.19 -26.05 4.20
CA PHE A 376 -29.41 -24.92 3.31
C PHE A 376 -30.88 -24.50 3.35
N PRO A 377 -31.22 -23.21 3.14
CA PRO A 377 -32.62 -22.79 3.02
C PRO A 377 -33.27 -23.37 1.75
N LYS A 378 -34.60 -23.50 1.75
CA LYS A 378 -35.38 -24.00 0.61
C LYS A 378 -35.02 -23.26 -0.69
N THR A 379 -34.88 -21.96 -0.63
CA THR A 379 -34.49 -21.11 -1.78
C THR A 379 -33.14 -21.51 -2.38
N THR A 380 -32.16 -21.91 -1.56
CA THR A 380 -30.85 -22.40 -2.05
C THR A 380 -31.00 -23.71 -2.79
N TYR A 381 -31.77 -24.67 -2.29
CA TYR A 381 -32.03 -25.91 -3.01
C TYR A 381 -32.71 -25.65 -4.38
N GLU A 382 -33.59 -24.64 -4.47
CA GLU A 382 -34.31 -24.31 -5.70
C GLU A 382 -33.48 -23.51 -6.71
N THR A 383 -32.60 -22.66 -6.27
CA THR A 383 -31.93 -21.67 -7.15
C THR A 383 -30.43 -21.86 -7.33
N ALA A 384 -29.72 -22.40 -6.33
CA ALA A 384 -28.26 -22.59 -6.39
C ALA A 384 -27.90 -23.80 -7.27
N THR A 385 -26.70 -23.76 -7.81
CA THR A 385 -26.10 -24.91 -8.51
C THR A 385 -25.23 -25.70 -7.54
N LEU A 386 -25.49 -27.00 -7.41
CA LEU A 386 -24.61 -27.93 -6.71
C LEU A 386 -23.56 -28.45 -7.68
N TYR A 387 -22.30 -28.22 -7.37
CA TYR A 387 -21.16 -28.75 -8.09
C TYR A 387 -20.63 -29.98 -7.33
N ILE A 388 -20.48 -31.11 -8.03
CA ILE A 388 -20.06 -32.38 -7.46
C ILE A 388 -18.88 -32.97 -8.25
N PRO A 389 -18.03 -33.81 -7.64
CA PRO A 389 -16.94 -34.47 -8.33
C PRO A 389 -17.40 -35.26 -9.54
N LYS A 390 -16.59 -35.31 -10.59
CA LYS A 390 -16.82 -36.12 -11.78
C LYS A 390 -17.06 -37.59 -11.42
N GLN A 391 -18.01 -38.23 -12.08
CA GLN A 391 -18.45 -39.61 -11.86
C GLN A 391 -19.18 -39.86 -10.51
N SER A 392 -19.49 -38.83 -9.71
CA SER A 392 -20.23 -38.97 -8.45
C SER A 392 -21.75 -38.73 -8.59
N LYS A 393 -22.23 -38.40 -9.79
CA LYS A 393 -23.61 -37.98 -10.04
C LYS A 393 -24.67 -38.92 -9.48
N ASN A 394 -24.48 -40.25 -9.63
CA ASN A 394 -25.41 -41.24 -9.13
C ASN A 394 -25.48 -41.25 -7.58
N ASN A 395 -24.35 -41.06 -6.91
CA ASN A 395 -24.27 -41.01 -5.44
C ASN A 395 -25.09 -39.87 -4.88
N TYR A 396 -24.97 -38.68 -5.51
CA TYR A 396 -25.74 -37.50 -5.11
C TYR A 396 -27.20 -37.53 -5.53
N TYR A 397 -27.51 -38.11 -6.69
CA TYR A 397 -28.87 -38.22 -7.17
C TYR A 397 -29.77 -39.11 -6.26
N TRP A 398 -29.21 -40.18 -5.73
CA TRP A 398 -29.97 -41.11 -4.85
C TRP A 398 -29.88 -40.70 -3.36
N ASN A 399 -29.10 -39.70 -3.00
CA ASN A 399 -29.04 -39.21 -1.64
C ASN A 399 -30.21 -38.24 -1.37
N THR A 400 -31.08 -38.59 -0.41
CA THR A 400 -32.33 -37.87 -0.13
C THR A 400 -32.13 -36.41 0.33
N GLN A 401 -30.97 -36.08 0.85
CA GLN A 401 -30.66 -34.73 1.34
C GLN A 401 -30.06 -33.85 0.22
N TRP A 402 -29.12 -34.38 -0.55
CA TRP A 402 -28.42 -33.63 -1.60
C TRP A 402 -29.21 -33.59 -2.93
N SER A 403 -30.09 -34.57 -3.18
CA SER A 403 -30.98 -34.58 -4.36
C SER A 403 -32.03 -33.47 -4.38
N GLN A 404 -32.18 -32.71 -3.31
CA GLN A 404 -33.04 -31.53 -3.24
C GLN A 404 -32.54 -30.37 -4.12
N PHE A 405 -31.25 -30.32 -4.50
CA PHE A 405 -30.75 -29.28 -5.40
C PHE A 405 -31.34 -29.45 -6.81
N ALA A 406 -32.05 -28.41 -7.30
CA ALA A 406 -32.67 -28.41 -8.63
C ALA A 406 -31.65 -28.44 -9.78
N LYS A 407 -30.43 -27.95 -9.53
CA LYS A 407 -29.34 -27.93 -10.51
C LYS A 407 -28.13 -28.65 -9.96
N LEU A 408 -27.64 -29.64 -10.69
CA LEU A 408 -26.47 -30.44 -10.35
C LEU A 408 -25.51 -30.47 -11.54
N VAL A 409 -24.24 -30.17 -11.31
CA VAL A 409 -23.18 -30.10 -12.32
C VAL A 409 -21.98 -30.90 -11.84
N GLU A 410 -21.47 -31.78 -12.67
CA GLU A 410 -20.19 -32.46 -12.41
C GLU A 410 -19.03 -31.57 -12.82
N PHE A 411 -17.98 -31.51 -11.99
CA PHE A 411 -16.77 -30.75 -12.25
C PHE A 411 -15.52 -31.61 -11.95
N ASP A 412 -14.41 -31.19 -12.51
CA ASP A 412 -13.13 -31.91 -12.44
C ASP A 412 -12.01 -30.93 -12.01
N GLU A 413 -12.25 -30.20 -10.94
CA GLU A 413 -11.27 -29.32 -10.35
C GLU A 413 -10.84 -29.88 -8.99
N PRO A 414 -9.55 -29.92 -8.67
CA PRO A 414 -9.10 -30.31 -7.35
C PRO A 414 -9.60 -29.31 -6.30
N TYR A 415 -9.79 -29.78 -5.07
CA TYR A 415 -10.12 -28.87 -3.97
C TYR A 415 -8.90 -27.98 -3.66
N LYS A 416 -9.04 -26.67 -3.90
CA LYS A 416 -8.03 -25.69 -3.53
C LYS A 416 -8.22 -25.30 -2.07
N TYR A 417 -7.31 -25.75 -1.26
CA TYR A 417 -7.40 -25.63 0.20
C TYR A 417 -7.14 -24.22 0.72
N PHE A 418 -6.28 -23.45 0.01
CA PHE A 418 -5.84 -22.18 0.52
C PHE A 418 -5.97 -21.06 -0.49
N TYR A 419 -6.75 -20.06 -0.12
CA TYR A 419 -6.65 -18.71 -0.68
C TYR A 419 -5.89 -17.86 0.32
N LEU A 420 -4.57 -17.80 0.22
CA LEU A 420 -3.75 -16.97 1.10
C LEU A 420 -3.76 -15.53 0.58
N ASN A 421 -4.52 -14.66 1.25
CA ASN A 421 -4.58 -13.23 0.94
C ASN A 421 -3.64 -12.40 1.84
N LYS A 422 -2.92 -13.04 2.75
CA LYS A 422 -2.00 -12.47 3.74
C LYS A 422 -0.79 -13.36 3.94
N GLU A 423 0.14 -12.87 4.77
CA GLU A 423 1.33 -13.60 5.18
C GLU A 423 1.03 -14.71 6.17
N TYR A 424 1.54 -15.91 5.90
CA TYR A 424 1.49 -17.08 6.76
C TYR A 424 2.88 -17.64 7.04
N THR A 425 3.19 -17.88 8.31
CA THR A 425 4.39 -18.62 8.71
C THR A 425 4.00 -20.07 8.95
N LEU A 426 4.58 -20.98 8.17
CA LEU A 426 4.32 -22.41 8.27
C LEU A 426 5.26 -23.03 9.32
N ASN A 427 4.76 -23.24 10.52
CA ASN A 427 5.48 -23.97 11.56
C ASN A 427 5.22 -25.49 11.52
N ASP A 428 4.06 -25.90 11.02
CA ASP A 428 3.61 -27.30 10.98
C ASP A 428 3.46 -27.78 9.54
N ARG A 429 3.63 -29.09 9.34
CA ARG A 429 3.46 -29.75 8.04
C ARG A 429 2.03 -29.61 7.54
N PHE A 430 1.85 -29.37 6.25
CA PHE A 430 0.55 -29.47 5.61
C PHE A 430 0.00 -30.90 5.76
N THR A 431 -1.21 -31.02 6.23
CA THR A 431 -1.90 -32.32 6.31
C THR A 431 -2.72 -32.55 5.06
N GLY A 432 -2.57 -33.70 4.39
CA GLY A 432 -3.39 -34.08 3.26
C GLY A 432 -2.92 -33.54 1.90
N GLU A 433 -1.69 -33.03 1.79
CA GLU A 433 -1.10 -32.53 0.55
C GLU A 433 -2.01 -31.51 -0.17
N PRO A 434 -2.28 -30.33 0.39
CA PRO A 434 -3.25 -29.38 -0.15
C PRO A 434 -2.80 -28.70 -1.44
N ASP A 435 -3.76 -28.26 -2.24
CA ASP A 435 -3.56 -27.22 -3.24
C ASP A 435 -3.55 -25.83 -2.57
N ILE A 436 -2.58 -25.00 -2.91
CA ILE A 436 -2.35 -23.69 -2.31
C ILE A 436 -2.40 -22.61 -3.39
N ASP A 437 -3.36 -21.70 -3.28
CA ASP A 437 -3.40 -20.46 -4.07
C ASP A 437 -2.90 -19.28 -3.21
N ILE A 438 -1.73 -18.76 -3.49
CA ILE A 438 -1.23 -17.54 -2.86
C ILE A 438 -1.66 -16.36 -3.75
N ASN A 439 -2.67 -15.62 -3.30
CA ASN A 439 -3.21 -14.49 -4.04
C ASN A 439 -2.29 -13.26 -3.93
N PRO A 440 -2.43 -12.27 -4.84
CA PRO A 440 -1.69 -11.01 -4.74
C PRO A 440 -1.84 -10.38 -3.35
N GLY A 441 -0.71 -10.03 -2.73
CA GLY A 441 -0.65 -9.56 -1.34
C GLY A 441 -0.48 -10.65 -0.28
N GLY A 442 -0.69 -11.92 -0.63
CA GLY A 442 -0.44 -13.06 0.24
C GLY A 442 1.02 -13.51 0.25
N GLY A 443 1.40 -14.31 1.24
CA GLY A 443 2.75 -14.86 1.33
C GLY A 443 2.85 -16.08 2.22
N ILE A 444 3.85 -16.91 1.95
CA ILE A 444 4.24 -18.05 2.79
C ILE A 444 5.67 -17.84 3.28
N ILE A 445 5.89 -18.03 4.58
CA ILE A 445 7.20 -18.14 5.20
C ILE A 445 7.35 -19.56 5.73
N VAL A 446 8.33 -20.30 5.23
CA VAL A 446 8.75 -21.60 5.78
C VAL A 446 10.00 -21.32 6.63
N PRO A 447 9.97 -21.50 7.96
CA PRO A 447 11.11 -21.24 8.84
C PRO A 447 12.25 -22.27 8.63
N ASP A 448 13.46 -21.96 9.11
CA ASP A 448 14.65 -22.82 8.97
C ASP A 448 14.48 -24.23 9.58
N LYS A 449 13.70 -24.32 10.64
CA LYS A 449 13.42 -25.56 11.36
C LYS A 449 11.92 -25.65 11.61
N PRO A 450 11.12 -26.10 10.63
CA PRO A 450 9.71 -26.37 10.90
C PRO A 450 9.61 -27.52 11.90
N GLU A 451 8.68 -27.42 12.86
CA GLU A 451 8.54 -28.39 13.96
C GLU A 451 8.29 -29.82 13.48
N GLN A 452 7.73 -30.00 12.28
CA GLN A 452 7.34 -31.32 11.71
C GLN A 452 8.08 -31.70 10.44
N GLY A 453 9.24 -31.10 10.15
CA GLY A 453 10.05 -31.44 8.96
C GLY A 453 9.59 -30.70 7.68
N ASP A 454 9.93 -31.26 6.53
CA ASP A 454 9.66 -30.64 5.24
C ASP A 454 8.15 -30.42 4.99
N GLN A 455 7.81 -29.28 4.41
CA GLN A 455 6.42 -28.96 4.08
C GLN A 455 6.05 -29.53 2.72
N ASP A 456 4.95 -30.29 2.62
CA ASP A 456 4.45 -30.89 1.39
C ASP A 456 3.11 -30.29 0.98
N ALA A 457 2.96 -29.98 -0.31
CA ALA A 457 1.72 -29.55 -0.94
C ALA A 457 1.44 -30.37 -2.21
N ASP A 458 0.19 -30.44 -2.67
CA ASP A 458 -0.12 -31.01 -3.98
C ASP A 458 0.27 -30.02 -5.07
N THR A 459 -0.36 -28.86 -5.11
CA THR A 459 0.03 -27.76 -5.99
C THR A 459 0.17 -26.43 -5.24
N ILE A 460 1.05 -25.56 -5.73
CA ILE A 460 1.20 -24.18 -5.24
C ILE A 460 1.09 -23.24 -6.43
N HIS A 461 0.17 -22.30 -6.35
CA HIS A 461 -0.02 -21.22 -7.31
C HIS A 461 0.40 -19.89 -6.71
N ILE A 462 1.44 -19.26 -7.24
CA ILE A 462 1.93 -17.93 -6.88
C ILE A 462 1.31 -16.92 -7.85
N LYS A 463 0.46 -16.02 -7.37
CA LYS A 463 -0.30 -15.12 -8.23
C LYS A 463 0.21 -13.68 -8.19
N GLY A 464 0.09 -12.98 -9.31
CA GLY A 464 0.36 -11.55 -9.45
C GLY A 464 -0.71 -10.86 -10.30
N ASP A 465 -1.07 -9.61 -9.98
CA ASP A 465 -2.06 -8.81 -10.72
C ASP A 465 -1.44 -7.58 -11.42
N GLY A 466 -0.10 -7.50 -11.46
CA GLY A 466 0.65 -6.39 -12.03
C GLY A 466 1.01 -5.30 -11.01
N LYS A 467 0.30 -5.19 -9.89
CA LYS A 467 0.59 -4.25 -8.79
C LYS A 467 1.00 -4.97 -7.51
N ASN A 468 0.26 -6.00 -7.18
CA ASN A 468 0.48 -6.81 -5.99
C ASN A 468 0.99 -8.18 -6.41
N TRP A 469 1.87 -8.76 -5.59
CA TRP A 469 2.49 -10.03 -5.85
C TRP A 469 2.33 -10.96 -4.67
N ALA A 470 2.10 -12.22 -4.95
CA ALA A 470 2.27 -13.28 -3.97
C ALA A 470 3.77 -13.55 -3.76
N SER A 471 4.15 -14.01 -2.57
CA SER A 471 5.55 -14.26 -2.21
C SER A 471 5.74 -15.56 -1.45
N ILE A 472 6.92 -16.19 -1.63
CA ILE A 472 7.34 -17.34 -0.83
C ILE A 472 8.75 -17.08 -0.29
N ILE A 473 8.92 -17.21 1.02
CA ILE A 473 10.21 -17.25 1.70
C ILE A 473 10.38 -18.66 2.25
N ALA A 474 11.17 -19.49 1.58
CA ALA A 474 11.43 -20.87 1.99
C ALA A 474 12.83 -20.97 2.56
N ASN A 475 12.97 -21.04 3.89
CA ASN A 475 14.24 -21.31 4.57
C ASN A 475 14.45 -22.81 4.80
N ALA A 476 13.38 -23.61 4.84
CA ALA A 476 13.42 -25.07 4.79
C ALA A 476 12.82 -25.60 3.47
N ASN A 477 12.79 -26.91 3.31
CA ASN A 477 12.20 -27.51 2.12
C ASN A 477 10.68 -27.33 2.10
N LEU A 478 10.19 -26.77 1.02
CA LEU A 478 8.78 -26.74 0.66
C LEU A 478 8.61 -27.58 -0.60
N ASN A 479 7.97 -28.73 -0.46
CA ASN A 479 7.77 -29.65 -1.56
C ASN A 479 6.37 -29.50 -2.14
N ALA A 480 6.25 -29.53 -3.46
CA ALA A 480 4.97 -29.61 -4.15
C ALA A 480 5.05 -30.57 -5.33
N LYS A 481 3.95 -31.24 -5.66
CA LYS A 481 3.87 -32.03 -6.89
C LYS A 481 3.82 -31.14 -8.12
N GLY A 482 3.27 -29.90 -7.99
CA GLY A 482 3.27 -28.86 -8.99
C GLY A 482 3.43 -27.47 -8.39
N LEU A 483 4.25 -26.63 -9.03
CA LEU A 483 4.35 -25.20 -8.74
C LEU A 483 3.97 -24.41 -9.99
N TYR A 484 3.12 -23.41 -9.83
CA TYR A 484 2.64 -22.55 -10.89
C TYR A 484 2.86 -21.08 -10.52
N ILE A 485 3.22 -20.28 -11.51
CA ILE A 485 3.22 -18.81 -11.39
C ILE A 485 2.13 -18.31 -12.33
N ASP A 486 1.13 -17.64 -11.79
CA ASP A 486 -0.01 -17.13 -12.55
C ASP A 486 -0.05 -15.59 -12.47
N ILE A 487 0.19 -14.91 -13.59
CA ILE A 487 0.31 -13.46 -13.65
C ILE A 487 -0.76 -12.89 -14.58
N THR A 488 -1.53 -11.93 -14.12
CA THR A 488 -2.49 -11.20 -14.96
C THR A 488 -1.76 -10.25 -15.90
N ILE A 489 -1.96 -10.43 -17.19
CA ILE A 489 -1.32 -9.69 -18.28
C ILE A 489 -2.36 -8.90 -19.07
N LYS A 490 -2.07 -7.63 -19.35
CA LYS A 490 -2.83 -6.78 -20.28
C LYS A 490 -2.28 -6.86 -21.69
N ALA A 491 -3.16 -6.89 -22.68
CA ALA A 491 -2.82 -7.00 -24.09
C ALA A 491 -1.86 -5.89 -24.54
N ASN A 492 -0.91 -6.25 -25.40
CA ASN A 492 0.03 -5.34 -26.07
C ASN A 492 0.94 -4.50 -25.16
N ARG A 493 1.00 -4.81 -23.85
CA ARG A 493 1.93 -4.17 -22.90
C ARG A 493 3.17 -5.02 -22.69
N TRP A 494 4.31 -4.37 -22.50
CA TRP A 494 5.55 -5.03 -22.12
C TRP A 494 5.64 -5.20 -20.60
N TYR A 495 6.16 -6.37 -20.19
CA TYR A 495 6.42 -6.73 -18.80
C TYR A 495 7.86 -7.20 -18.66
N PHE A 496 8.51 -6.85 -17.55
CA PHE A 496 9.85 -7.30 -17.21
C PHE A 496 9.77 -8.47 -16.24
N PHE A 497 10.30 -9.62 -16.64
CA PHE A 497 10.31 -10.83 -15.83
C PHE A 497 11.69 -11.42 -15.65
N SER A 498 11.93 -12.01 -14.49
CA SER A 498 13.02 -12.92 -14.18
C SER A 498 12.53 -14.04 -13.28
N PHE A 499 13.14 -15.18 -13.36
CA PHE A 499 12.74 -16.33 -12.56
C PHE A 499 13.91 -16.79 -11.70
N PRO A 500 13.66 -17.20 -10.44
CA PRO A 500 14.71 -17.71 -9.54
C PRO A 500 15.14 -19.14 -9.89
N PHE A 501 14.50 -19.77 -10.86
CA PHE A 501 14.74 -21.13 -11.33
C PHE A 501 14.68 -21.21 -12.85
N LYS A 502 15.08 -22.35 -13.39
CA LYS A 502 15.02 -22.64 -14.82
C LYS A 502 13.57 -22.96 -15.24
N VAL A 503 13.08 -22.30 -16.28
CA VAL A 503 11.70 -22.45 -16.81
C VAL A 503 11.76 -23.01 -18.21
N ARG A 504 11.07 -24.12 -18.46
CA ARG A 504 10.95 -24.68 -19.80
C ARG A 504 9.90 -23.92 -20.62
N LYS A 505 10.22 -23.45 -21.80
CA LYS A 505 9.30 -22.68 -22.66
C LYS A 505 7.99 -23.41 -22.93
N ALA A 506 8.01 -24.73 -23.08
CA ALA A 506 6.85 -25.57 -23.29
C ALA A 506 5.85 -25.57 -22.12
N ASP A 507 6.30 -25.18 -20.91
CA ASP A 507 5.49 -25.10 -19.70
C ASP A 507 4.89 -23.69 -19.46
N ILE A 508 5.01 -22.78 -20.45
CA ILE A 508 4.46 -21.43 -20.43
C ILE A 508 3.17 -21.39 -21.25
N SER A 509 2.11 -20.85 -20.68
CA SER A 509 0.79 -20.79 -21.29
C SER A 509 0.11 -19.44 -21.00
N CYS A 510 -0.60 -18.90 -21.97
CA CYS A 510 -1.45 -17.70 -21.86
C CYS A 510 -2.91 -17.99 -22.23
N GLY A 511 -3.29 -19.25 -22.32
CA GLY A 511 -4.61 -19.69 -22.76
C GLY A 511 -4.71 -19.88 -24.28
N LYS A 512 -5.91 -20.29 -24.75
CA LYS A 512 -6.14 -20.60 -26.16
C LYS A 512 -6.15 -19.31 -27.01
N ASN A 513 -5.49 -19.35 -28.17
CA ASN A 513 -5.45 -18.28 -29.17
C ASN A 513 -4.69 -16.99 -28.77
N VAL A 514 -3.98 -16.96 -27.66
CA VAL A 514 -3.12 -15.82 -27.29
C VAL A 514 -1.72 -16.05 -27.87
N LYS A 515 -1.26 -15.10 -28.68
CA LYS A 515 0.14 -15.07 -29.14
C LYS A 515 0.96 -14.27 -28.15
N PHE A 516 2.15 -14.74 -27.83
CA PHE A 516 3.07 -14.04 -26.94
C PHE A 516 4.52 -14.16 -27.41
N VAL A 517 5.36 -13.24 -26.93
CA VAL A 517 6.79 -13.21 -27.23
C VAL A 517 7.61 -12.94 -25.97
N PHE A 518 8.76 -13.60 -25.88
CA PHE A 518 9.82 -13.25 -24.93
C PHE A 518 11.03 -12.74 -25.68
N ARG A 519 11.69 -11.71 -25.11
CA ARG A 519 13.00 -11.20 -25.53
C ARG A 519 13.93 -11.12 -24.34
N THR A 520 15.22 -11.19 -24.62
CA THR A 520 16.26 -10.89 -23.63
C THR A 520 17.13 -9.72 -24.10
N TYR A 521 18.07 -9.32 -23.27
CA TYR A 521 18.91 -8.15 -23.56
C TYR A 521 20.38 -8.54 -23.73
N ASN A 522 21.04 -7.88 -24.69
CA ASN A 522 22.46 -8.02 -24.93
C ASN A 522 23.15 -6.66 -24.76
N GLY A 523 23.85 -6.46 -23.64
CA GLY A 523 24.55 -5.21 -23.32
C GLY A 523 25.68 -4.85 -24.29
N ALA A 524 26.30 -5.84 -24.95
CA ALA A 524 27.35 -5.59 -25.94
C ALA A 524 26.80 -4.85 -27.18
N ILE A 525 25.56 -5.11 -27.56
CA ILE A 525 24.89 -4.39 -28.66
C ILE A 525 24.73 -2.92 -28.29
N ARG A 526 24.26 -2.61 -27.08
CA ARG A 526 24.14 -1.23 -26.62
C ARG A 526 25.51 -0.55 -26.50
N ALA A 527 26.49 -1.24 -25.95
CA ALA A 527 27.87 -0.71 -25.85
C ALA A 527 28.44 -0.30 -27.21
N LYS A 528 28.14 -1.09 -28.24
CA LYS A 528 28.64 -0.85 -29.60
C LYS A 528 27.86 0.22 -30.38
N TYR A 529 26.52 0.22 -30.25
CA TYR A 529 25.65 1.03 -31.13
C TYR A 529 24.97 2.20 -30.40
N GLY A 530 25.13 2.33 -29.08
CA GLY A 530 24.54 3.37 -28.24
C GLY A 530 23.05 3.19 -27.93
N LYS A 531 22.40 2.24 -28.57
CA LYS A 531 20.96 1.93 -28.43
C LYS A 531 20.65 0.49 -28.80
N GLY A 532 19.42 0.03 -28.51
CA GLY A 532 18.97 -1.33 -28.78
C GLY A 532 19.51 -2.32 -27.74
N GLY A 533 19.66 -3.56 -28.13
CA GLY A 533 20.10 -4.65 -27.26
C GLY A 533 19.04 -5.74 -27.06
N TRP A 534 17.78 -5.48 -27.42
CA TRP A 534 16.73 -6.49 -27.39
C TRP A 534 16.92 -7.54 -28.49
N ILE A 535 16.95 -8.80 -28.08
CA ILE A 535 17.05 -9.94 -28.99
C ILE A 535 15.91 -10.91 -28.74
N ASP A 536 15.32 -11.41 -29.81
CA ASP A 536 14.33 -12.49 -29.73
C ASP A 536 15.02 -13.75 -29.20
N LEU A 537 14.32 -14.51 -28.37
CA LEU A 537 14.84 -15.80 -27.90
C LEU A 537 14.92 -16.74 -29.08
N ASP A 538 16.09 -17.37 -29.27
CA ASP A 538 16.31 -18.38 -30.28
C ASP A 538 15.26 -19.51 -30.14
N SER A 539 14.69 -19.96 -31.26
CA SER A 539 13.75 -21.08 -31.29
C SER A 539 14.35 -22.37 -30.77
N SER A 540 15.68 -22.51 -30.84
CA SER A 540 16.44 -23.65 -30.32
C SER A 540 16.66 -23.57 -28.79
N GLU A 541 16.53 -22.40 -28.15
CA GLU A 541 16.58 -22.29 -26.69
C GLU A 541 15.33 -22.89 -26.05
N GLU A 542 15.47 -24.01 -25.37
CA GLU A 542 14.36 -24.74 -24.73
C GLU A 542 13.93 -24.08 -23.41
N TYR A 543 14.83 -23.28 -22.76
CA TYR A 543 14.65 -22.79 -21.39
C TYR A 543 14.86 -21.29 -21.25
N LEU A 544 14.16 -20.71 -20.27
CA LEU A 544 14.51 -19.44 -19.63
C LEU A 544 15.40 -19.75 -18.41
N TYR A 545 16.48 -18.99 -18.24
CA TYR A 545 17.48 -19.23 -17.21
C TYR A 545 17.29 -18.33 -16.00
N PRO A 546 17.61 -18.82 -14.78
CA PRO A 546 17.47 -18.05 -13.55
C PRO A 546 18.32 -16.78 -13.56
N ARG A 547 17.81 -15.74 -12.90
CA ARG A 547 18.45 -14.44 -12.71
C ARG A 547 18.68 -13.61 -13.97
N LYS A 548 18.35 -14.13 -15.13
CA LYS A 548 18.38 -13.40 -16.41
C LYS A 548 17.08 -12.66 -16.61
N GLY A 549 17.17 -11.41 -17.06
CA GLY A 549 15.99 -10.61 -17.37
C GLY A 549 15.40 -10.96 -18.74
N TYR A 550 14.05 -10.95 -18.80
CA TYR A 550 13.27 -11.16 -19.99
C TYR A 550 12.18 -10.11 -20.10
N ILE A 551 11.85 -9.67 -21.29
CA ILE A 551 10.61 -8.93 -21.54
C ILE A 551 9.58 -9.84 -22.19
N PHE A 552 8.32 -9.60 -21.85
CA PHE A 552 7.18 -10.37 -22.29
C PHE A 552 6.07 -9.46 -22.78
N GLN A 553 5.39 -9.86 -23.86
CA GLN A 553 4.18 -9.21 -24.35
C GLN A 553 3.21 -10.26 -24.87
N ALA A 554 1.91 -10.08 -24.61
CA ALA A 554 0.83 -10.90 -25.13
C ALA A 554 -0.11 -10.10 -26.04
N SER A 555 -0.72 -10.77 -27.02
CA SER A 555 -1.63 -10.12 -27.99
C SER A 555 -3.04 -9.88 -27.47
N LEU A 556 -3.43 -10.50 -26.35
CA LEU A 556 -4.74 -10.39 -25.70
C LEU A 556 -4.56 -10.36 -24.18
N ASP A 557 -5.54 -9.81 -23.45
CA ASP A 557 -5.61 -9.94 -21.99
C ASP A 557 -5.64 -11.44 -21.62
N CYS A 558 -4.77 -11.86 -20.72
CA CYS A 558 -4.64 -13.26 -20.35
C CYS A 558 -4.06 -13.44 -18.94
N THR A 559 -4.08 -14.68 -18.46
CA THR A 559 -3.22 -15.11 -17.36
C THR A 559 -2.02 -15.82 -17.94
N LEU A 560 -0.82 -15.27 -17.75
CA LEU A 560 0.43 -15.96 -18.01
C LEU A 560 0.62 -17.00 -16.92
N SER A 561 0.48 -18.28 -17.27
CA SER A 561 0.67 -19.41 -16.38
C SER A 561 1.95 -20.15 -16.73
N ILE A 562 2.82 -20.32 -15.74
CA ILE A 562 4.11 -20.97 -15.87
C ILE A 562 4.16 -22.13 -14.91
N LYS A 563 4.25 -23.35 -15.45
CA LYS A 563 4.47 -24.56 -14.65
C LYS A 563 5.96 -24.77 -14.42
N ILE A 564 6.35 -24.98 -13.16
CA ILE A 564 7.73 -25.20 -12.76
C ILE A 564 7.97 -26.69 -12.54
N GLU A 565 9.05 -27.21 -13.10
CA GLU A 565 9.45 -28.60 -12.89
C GLU A 565 9.84 -28.86 -11.42
N LYS A 566 9.39 -30.00 -10.86
CA LYS A 566 9.62 -30.35 -9.45
C LYS A 566 11.09 -30.24 -9.03
N ASN A 567 12.01 -30.64 -9.91
CA ASN A 567 13.47 -30.59 -9.65
C ASN A 567 14.00 -29.15 -9.55
N GLU A 568 13.33 -28.18 -10.15
CA GLU A 568 13.73 -26.76 -10.10
C GLU A 568 13.20 -26.08 -8.84
N PHE A 569 12.04 -26.46 -8.35
CA PHE A 569 11.46 -25.88 -7.15
C PHE A 569 12.31 -26.12 -5.88
N GLY A 570 12.88 -27.32 -5.72
CA GLY A 570 13.80 -27.62 -4.63
C GLY A 570 15.12 -26.85 -4.66
N LYS A 571 15.38 -26.08 -5.76
CA LYS A 571 16.56 -25.24 -5.94
C LYS A 571 16.30 -23.76 -5.63
N LEU A 572 15.17 -23.42 -5.04
CA LEU A 572 14.94 -22.02 -4.59
C LEU A 572 16.10 -21.56 -3.70
N PRO A 573 16.70 -20.40 -3.98
CA PRO A 573 17.81 -19.89 -3.19
C PRO A 573 17.36 -19.66 -1.74
N LYS A 574 18.05 -20.30 -0.80
CA LYS A 574 17.82 -20.19 0.65
C LYS A 574 18.90 -19.38 1.36
N VAL A 575 19.96 -19.09 0.62
CA VAL A 575 21.17 -18.39 1.09
C VAL A 575 21.49 -17.22 0.18
N ASP A 576 22.56 -16.53 0.47
CA ASP A 576 23.07 -15.42 -0.34
C ASP A 576 23.28 -15.84 -1.80
N VAL A 577 22.96 -14.95 -2.70
CA VAL A 577 23.04 -15.18 -4.15
C VAL A 577 23.87 -14.09 -4.81
N ASP A 578 24.96 -14.46 -5.43
CA ASP A 578 25.76 -13.56 -6.27
C ASP A 578 25.27 -13.62 -7.72
N THR A 579 25.06 -12.46 -8.32
CA THR A 579 24.75 -12.33 -9.74
C THR A 579 25.88 -11.59 -10.44
N LYS A 580 26.64 -12.30 -11.28
CA LYS A 580 27.73 -11.73 -12.07
C LYS A 580 27.20 -10.83 -13.18
N LEU A 581 27.87 -9.71 -13.39
CA LEU A 581 27.58 -8.72 -14.41
C LEU A 581 28.60 -8.79 -15.54
N ASP A 582 28.12 -8.68 -16.77
CA ASP A 582 28.99 -8.61 -17.94
C ASP A 582 29.56 -7.20 -18.11
N ILE A 583 30.84 -7.11 -18.42
CA ILE A 583 31.53 -5.86 -18.68
C ILE A 583 31.68 -5.67 -20.20
N HIS A 584 31.15 -4.55 -20.69
CA HIS A 584 31.20 -4.16 -22.10
C HIS A 584 31.76 -2.75 -22.25
N THR A 585 32.85 -2.59 -22.98
CA THR A 585 33.47 -1.28 -23.23
C THR A 585 32.70 -0.49 -24.29
N SER A 586 32.57 0.82 -24.10
CA SER A 586 31.97 1.75 -25.04
C SER A 586 32.74 3.07 -25.05
N THR A 587 32.73 3.80 -26.14
CA THR A 587 33.27 5.16 -26.22
C THR A 587 32.40 6.17 -25.43
N ASN A 588 31.15 5.86 -25.19
CA ASN A 588 30.28 6.60 -24.29
C ASN A 588 29.98 5.76 -23.04
N GLU A 589 30.43 6.22 -21.88
CA GLU A 589 30.26 5.55 -20.58
C GLU A 589 28.79 5.21 -20.26
N GLN A 590 27.82 6.01 -20.68
CA GLN A 590 26.40 5.72 -20.49
C GLN A 590 25.91 4.44 -21.19
N ASN A 591 26.62 3.99 -22.22
CA ASN A 591 26.23 2.81 -22.99
C ASN A 591 27.02 1.56 -22.60
N ALA A 592 28.04 1.71 -21.75
CA ALA A 592 28.94 0.62 -21.36
C ALA A 592 28.30 -0.26 -20.25
N SER A 593 28.60 -1.55 -20.30
CA SER A 593 28.38 -2.52 -19.22
C SER A 593 26.94 -2.64 -18.68
N TRP A 594 25.95 -2.43 -19.54
CA TRP A 594 24.54 -2.64 -19.17
C TRP A 594 24.17 -4.13 -19.17
N ASN A 595 23.52 -4.53 -18.07
CA ASN A 595 23.05 -5.88 -17.85
C ASN A 595 21.53 -5.86 -17.55
N PHE A 596 20.82 -6.90 -17.97
CA PHE A 596 19.42 -7.10 -17.67
C PHE A 596 19.25 -8.36 -16.82
N VAL A 597 19.09 -8.17 -15.55
CA VAL A 597 19.10 -9.19 -14.50
C VAL A 597 17.79 -9.18 -13.73
N GLY A 598 17.63 -10.06 -12.76
CA GLY A 598 16.41 -10.11 -12.00
C GLY A 598 16.55 -10.52 -10.56
N ASN A 599 15.48 -10.25 -9.80
CA ASN A 599 15.32 -10.69 -8.42
C ASN A 599 15.50 -12.23 -8.34
N PRO A 600 16.50 -12.74 -7.60
CA PRO A 600 16.77 -14.18 -7.52
C PRO A 600 15.81 -14.94 -6.60
N PHE A 601 14.82 -14.26 -5.99
CA PHE A 601 13.90 -14.82 -5.01
C PHE A 601 12.45 -14.77 -5.47
N THR A 602 11.64 -15.67 -4.91
CA THR A 602 10.17 -15.63 -4.97
C THR A 602 9.55 -14.69 -3.92
N ALA A 603 10.28 -13.65 -3.53
CA ALA A 603 9.95 -12.73 -2.45
C ALA A 603 10.32 -11.30 -2.86
N PHE A 604 9.75 -10.32 -2.16
CA PHE A 604 10.19 -8.92 -2.27
C PHE A 604 11.62 -8.78 -1.72
N TYR A 605 12.34 -7.81 -2.25
CA TYR A 605 13.71 -7.54 -1.83
C TYR A 605 13.96 -6.04 -1.75
N ASP A 606 14.55 -5.57 -0.65
CA ASP A 606 14.95 -4.18 -0.48
C ASP A 606 16.23 -3.90 -1.28
N ILE A 607 16.20 -2.94 -2.18
CA ILE A 607 17.37 -2.57 -3.00
C ILE A 607 18.54 -2.10 -2.12
N ASN A 608 18.25 -1.53 -0.93
CA ASN A 608 19.28 -1.12 0.03
C ASN A 608 20.16 -2.27 0.54
N ASP A 609 19.62 -3.49 0.50
CA ASP A 609 20.30 -4.69 1.00
C ASP A 609 21.02 -5.50 -0.10
N MET A 610 21.07 -4.98 -1.33
CA MET A 610 21.62 -5.68 -2.50
C MET A 610 23.16 -5.77 -2.54
N GLY A 611 23.88 -5.11 -1.65
CA GLY A 611 25.35 -4.97 -1.80
C GLY A 611 25.75 -4.25 -3.10
N TYR A 612 24.87 -3.46 -3.67
CA TYR A 612 25.02 -2.71 -4.91
C TYR A 612 24.58 -1.27 -4.71
N THR A 613 25.45 -0.30 -4.96
CA THR A 613 25.24 1.10 -4.59
C THR A 613 24.78 1.98 -5.74
N SER A 614 24.98 1.52 -6.98
CA SER A 614 24.58 2.29 -8.17
C SER A 614 23.06 2.21 -8.43
N PRO A 615 22.48 3.16 -9.18
CA PRO A 615 21.08 3.11 -9.57
C PRO A 615 20.76 1.88 -10.41
N ILE A 616 19.52 1.39 -10.27
CA ILE A 616 18.91 0.40 -11.16
C ILE A 616 17.82 1.05 -12.00
N THR A 617 17.49 0.47 -13.16
CA THR A 617 16.39 0.96 -14.00
C THR A 617 15.35 -0.14 -14.16
N ARG A 618 14.12 0.16 -13.78
CA ARG A 618 12.95 -0.72 -13.80
C ARG A 618 12.00 -0.32 -14.93
N TRP A 619 11.06 -1.17 -15.23
CA TRP A 619 9.97 -0.88 -16.15
C TRP A 619 8.63 -0.82 -15.42
N ASN A 620 7.90 0.27 -15.60
CA ASN A 620 6.53 0.37 -15.16
C ASN A 620 5.59 -0.01 -16.31
N SER A 621 4.94 -1.17 -16.21
CA SER A 621 4.06 -1.67 -17.28
C SER A 621 2.74 -0.88 -17.39
N ASP A 622 2.32 -0.15 -16.36
CA ASP A 622 1.09 0.64 -16.40
C ASP A 622 1.30 1.97 -17.15
N SER A 623 2.38 2.68 -16.86
CA SER A 623 2.75 3.94 -17.52
C SER A 623 3.58 3.72 -18.79
N GLU A 624 4.07 2.50 -19.04
CA GLU A 624 4.98 2.14 -20.13
C GLU A 624 6.25 3.02 -20.18
N THR A 625 6.80 3.29 -18.99
CA THR A 625 8.01 4.12 -18.79
C THR A 625 9.10 3.40 -18.02
N TYR A 626 10.35 3.82 -18.24
CA TYR A 626 11.50 3.41 -17.43
C TYR A 626 11.61 4.28 -16.20
N GLU A 627 11.80 3.65 -15.05
CA GLU A 627 11.97 4.30 -13.76
C GLU A 627 13.35 3.97 -13.18
N ALA A 628 14.17 4.99 -12.97
CA ALA A 628 15.45 4.83 -12.29
C ALA A 628 15.24 4.94 -10.76
N VAL A 629 15.79 3.97 -10.03
CA VAL A 629 15.69 3.86 -8.56
C VAL A 629 17.09 3.61 -8.01
N ARG A 630 17.40 4.16 -6.86
CA ARG A 630 18.71 3.95 -6.21
C ARG A 630 18.54 3.48 -4.76
N PRO A 631 19.55 2.87 -4.17
CA PRO A 631 19.58 2.63 -2.73
C PRO A 631 19.38 3.94 -1.96
N GLY A 632 18.53 3.89 -0.92
CA GLY A 632 18.14 5.06 -0.14
C GLY A 632 16.86 5.76 -0.60
N ASP A 633 16.28 5.37 -1.73
CA ASP A 633 15.01 5.90 -2.20
C ASP A 633 13.83 5.35 -1.42
N ASP A 634 12.77 6.15 -1.27
CA ASP A 634 11.48 5.62 -0.83
C ASP A 634 10.95 4.64 -1.88
N ASN A 635 10.36 3.52 -1.46
CA ASN A 635 9.87 2.46 -2.33
C ASN A 635 10.94 1.74 -3.18
N ALA A 636 12.18 1.72 -2.73
CA ALA A 636 13.28 1.02 -3.37
C ALA A 636 13.22 -0.51 -3.13
N PHE A 637 12.16 -1.17 -3.62
CA PHE A 637 11.97 -2.62 -3.48
C PHE A 637 11.82 -3.27 -4.85
N LEU A 638 12.41 -4.47 -5.01
CA LEU A 638 12.11 -5.37 -6.13
C LEU A 638 10.90 -6.24 -5.79
N ASN A 639 10.02 -6.44 -6.77
CA ASN A 639 8.93 -7.41 -6.65
C ASN A 639 9.45 -8.84 -6.88
N PRO A 640 8.71 -9.88 -6.43
CA PRO A 640 8.94 -11.23 -6.90
C PRO A 640 8.93 -11.29 -8.44
N PHE A 641 9.84 -12.05 -9.02
CA PHE A 641 9.96 -12.23 -10.47
C PHE A 641 10.25 -10.96 -11.29
N GLU A 642 10.62 -9.85 -10.69
CA GLU A 642 10.94 -8.61 -11.40
C GLU A 642 12.33 -8.66 -12.02
N ALA A 643 12.43 -8.23 -13.29
CA ALA A 643 13.70 -7.95 -13.94
C ALA A 643 13.95 -6.44 -14.02
N PHE A 644 15.22 -6.07 -14.00
CA PHE A 644 15.67 -4.69 -14.01
C PHE A 644 17.04 -4.56 -14.69
N PHE A 645 17.33 -3.34 -15.13
CA PHE A 645 18.62 -3.00 -15.68
C PHE A 645 19.57 -2.53 -14.61
N VAL A 646 20.83 -2.95 -14.72
CA VAL A 646 21.97 -2.43 -13.96
C VAL A 646 23.10 -2.08 -14.90
N GLN A 647 23.85 -1.05 -14.59
CA GLN A 647 25.11 -0.74 -15.25
C GLN A 647 26.27 -1.18 -14.35
N CYS A 648 27.05 -2.17 -14.79
CA CYS A 648 28.17 -2.68 -14.00
C CYS A 648 29.10 -1.53 -13.56
N PRO A 649 29.34 -1.31 -12.26
CA PRO A 649 30.31 -0.34 -11.76
C PRO A 649 31.72 -0.65 -12.25
N LYS A 650 32.63 0.34 -12.19
CA LYS A 650 33.99 0.12 -12.65
C LYS A 650 34.79 -0.88 -11.79
N ASP A 651 34.42 -0.94 -10.51
CA ASP A 651 35.19 -1.66 -9.49
C ASP A 651 34.48 -2.91 -8.94
N ASN A 652 33.28 -3.21 -9.41
CA ASN A 652 32.49 -4.36 -8.95
C ASN A 652 31.67 -4.98 -10.09
N ASP A 653 31.86 -6.26 -10.36
CA ASP A 653 31.23 -7.02 -11.43
C ASP A 653 30.15 -7.99 -10.91
N ASP A 654 29.66 -7.82 -9.68
CA ASP A 654 28.58 -8.63 -9.14
C ASP A 654 27.58 -7.85 -8.28
N ILE A 655 26.43 -8.48 -8.08
CA ILE A 655 25.39 -8.05 -7.13
C ILE A 655 25.22 -9.18 -6.12
N ASN A 656 25.39 -8.85 -4.83
CA ASN A 656 25.11 -9.79 -3.75
C ASN A 656 23.71 -9.56 -3.19
N PHE A 657 22.89 -10.62 -3.21
CA PHE A 657 21.56 -10.64 -2.61
C PHE A 657 21.60 -11.49 -1.34
N GLY A 658 21.56 -10.89 -0.18
CA GLY A 658 21.52 -11.60 1.10
C GLY A 658 20.21 -12.36 1.29
N GLY A 659 20.30 -13.68 1.55
CA GLY A 659 19.14 -14.55 1.69
C GLY A 659 18.20 -14.18 2.85
N ASP A 660 18.73 -13.56 3.90
CA ASP A 660 17.95 -13.14 5.09
C ASP A 660 17.13 -11.86 4.86
N ASN A 661 17.39 -11.12 3.77
CA ASN A 661 16.74 -9.85 3.44
C ASN A 661 15.48 -9.99 2.58
N ARG A 662 14.97 -11.20 2.39
CA ARG A 662 13.74 -11.49 1.66
C ARG A 662 12.51 -11.02 2.46
N LEU A 663 11.54 -10.41 1.78
CA LEU A 663 10.34 -9.86 2.38
C LEU A 663 9.07 -10.40 1.72
N THR A 664 8.02 -10.61 2.51
CA THR A 664 6.66 -10.73 1.99
C THR A 664 6.10 -9.34 1.66
N GLN A 665 4.93 -9.26 1.03
CA GLN A 665 4.21 -8.00 0.81
C GLN A 665 4.04 -7.24 2.13
N THR A 666 3.59 -7.94 3.17
CA THR A 666 3.40 -7.35 4.52
C THR A 666 4.72 -6.88 5.13
N GLY A 667 5.80 -7.66 4.96
CA GLY A 667 7.14 -7.29 5.42
C GLY A 667 7.67 -6.04 4.73
N ARG A 668 7.51 -5.95 3.40
CA ARG A 668 7.84 -4.77 2.59
C ARG A 668 7.08 -3.53 3.08
N ASP A 669 5.76 -3.63 3.24
CA ASP A 669 4.92 -2.50 3.63
C ASP A 669 5.26 -2.00 5.04
N LYS A 670 5.58 -2.89 5.97
CA LYS A 670 6.08 -2.53 7.31
C LYS A 670 7.43 -1.81 7.24
N LYS A 671 8.39 -2.32 6.46
CA LYS A 671 9.72 -1.73 6.31
C LYS A 671 9.62 -0.33 5.67
N MET A 672 8.81 -0.18 4.64
CA MET A 672 8.52 1.08 3.97
C MET A 672 7.92 2.12 4.95
N ASN A 673 6.90 1.73 5.72
CA ASN A 673 6.29 2.62 6.71
C ASN A 673 7.28 3.03 7.81
N SER A 674 8.16 2.12 8.25
CA SER A 674 9.17 2.42 9.26
C SER A 674 10.25 3.36 8.71
N GLN A 675 10.67 3.22 7.46
CA GLN A 675 11.60 4.12 6.78
C GLN A 675 11.00 5.52 6.63
N MET A 676 9.73 5.63 6.22
CA MET A 676 9.02 6.91 6.15
C MET A 676 8.88 7.57 7.52
N GLN A 677 8.58 6.82 8.57
CA GLN A 677 8.50 7.34 9.94
C GLN A 677 9.87 7.80 10.44
N LYS A 678 10.93 7.02 10.19
CA LYS A 678 12.31 7.38 10.54
C LYS A 678 12.73 8.66 9.85
N ALA A 679 12.47 8.80 8.55
CA ALA A 679 12.75 10.02 7.79
C ALA A 679 11.96 11.23 8.32
N ARG A 680 10.75 11.03 8.84
CA ARG A 680 9.95 12.09 9.49
C ARG A 680 10.43 12.46 10.90
N MET A 681 10.90 11.47 11.69
CA MET A 681 11.33 11.67 13.07
C MET A 681 12.76 12.23 13.18
N GLU A 682 13.65 11.78 12.31
CA GLU A 682 15.06 12.16 12.43
C GLU A 682 15.34 13.60 11.98
N GLY A 683 14.42 14.23 11.20
CA GLY A 683 14.62 15.63 10.73
C GLY A 683 16.02 15.85 10.15
N GLN A 684 16.79 14.78 10.04
CA GLN A 684 18.14 14.76 9.51
C GLN A 684 18.04 14.79 7.99
N PHE A 685 17.77 15.99 7.50
CA PHE A 685 18.19 16.29 6.15
C PHE A 685 19.72 16.28 6.20
N ASP A 686 20.32 15.44 5.38
CA ASP A 686 21.73 15.62 5.05
C ASP A 686 21.84 17.03 4.48
N VAL A 687 22.29 17.96 5.32
CA VAL A 687 22.38 19.40 5.00
C VAL A 687 23.27 19.63 3.78
N GLN A 688 24.08 18.64 3.40
CA GLN A 688 25.00 18.70 2.28
C GLN A 688 24.41 18.16 0.98
N ARG A 689 23.37 17.27 1.03
CA ARG A 689 22.81 16.58 -0.13
C ARG A 689 21.36 16.95 -0.37
N GLN A 690 21.06 17.59 -1.49
CA GLN A 690 19.73 18.07 -1.82
C GLN A 690 19.12 17.32 -3.01
N ILE A 691 17.93 16.77 -2.84
CA ILE A 691 17.23 15.96 -3.84
C ILE A 691 16.04 16.75 -4.41
N VAL A 692 16.00 16.86 -5.73
CA VAL A 692 14.89 17.45 -6.50
C VAL A 692 14.31 16.37 -7.41
N ASN A 693 13.10 15.89 -7.12
CA ASN A 693 12.37 15.02 -8.00
C ASN A 693 11.43 15.86 -8.86
N LEU A 694 11.61 15.80 -10.16
CA LEU A 694 10.74 16.45 -11.15
C LEU A 694 9.86 15.42 -11.85
N THR A 695 8.62 15.80 -12.14
CA THR A 695 7.70 15.03 -12.97
C THR A 695 7.26 15.84 -14.18
N LEU A 696 7.04 15.18 -15.30
CA LEU A 696 6.37 15.71 -16.50
C LEU A 696 5.10 14.93 -16.72
N SER A 697 3.96 15.62 -16.79
CA SER A 697 2.68 15.01 -17.13
C SER A 697 2.13 15.63 -18.41
N ASP A 698 1.56 14.80 -19.30
CA ASP A 698 0.80 15.21 -20.49
C ASP A 698 -0.72 15.00 -20.30
N GLY A 699 -1.17 14.82 -19.05
CA GLY A 699 -2.54 14.53 -18.67
C GLY A 699 -2.94 13.05 -18.87
N THR A 700 -2.09 12.22 -19.49
CA THR A 700 -2.32 10.77 -19.69
C THR A 700 -1.19 9.92 -19.12
N THR A 701 0.02 10.38 -19.26
CA THR A 701 1.23 9.71 -18.74
C THR A 701 2.04 10.67 -17.88
N THR A 702 2.80 10.11 -16.95
CA THR A 702 3.72 10.89 -16.11
C THR A 702 5.07 10.21 -16.10
N ASP A 703 6.11 10.98 -16.41
CA ASP A 703 7.50 10.54 -16.33
C ASP A 703 8.27 11.36 -15.32
N LYS A 704 9.43 10.84 -14.86
CA LYS A 704 10.20 11.41 -13.75
C LYS A 704 11.67 11.56 -14.10
N THR A 705 12.28 12.58 -13.53
CA THR A 705 13.74 12.71 -13.44
C THR A 705 14.14 13.22 -12.05
N ARG A 706 15.35 12.89 -11.62
CA ARG A 706 15.88 13.29 -10.33
C ARG A 706 17.21 14.03 -10.52
N VAL A 707 17.32 15.17 -9.87
CA VAL A 707 18.58 15.91 -9.74
C VAL A 707 18.98 15.89 -8.27
N VAL A 708 20.22 15.47 -7.98
CA VAL A 708 20.77 15.45 -6.62
C VAL A 708 21.96 16.40 -6.58
N PHE A 709 21.86 17.43 -5.77
CA PHE A 709 23.00 18.32 -5.52
C PHE A 709 23.79 17.80 -4.33
N ASN A 710 25.03 17.43 -4.59
CA ASN A 710 25.97 16.88 -3.62
C ASN A 710 27.35 17.53 -3.84
N PRO A 711 27.84 18.34 -2.88
CA PRO A 711 29.11 19.05 -3.03
C PRO A 711 30.33 18.12 -3.19
N ASP A 712 30.22 16.88 -2.74
CA ASP A 712 31.30 15.88 -2.82
C ASP A 712 31.41 15.21 -4.19
N LYS A 713 30.48 15.46 -5.10
CA LYS A 713 30.44 14.89 -6.45
C LYS A 713 31.00 15.84 -7.50
N LYS A 714 31.32 15.31 -8.69
CA LYS A 714 31.80 16.08 -9.83
C LYS A 714 30.68 16.27 -10.85
N ALA A 715 30.80 17.31 -11.64
CA ALA A 715 29.96 17.45 -12.83
C ALA A 715 30.38 16.40 -13.89
N GLY A 716 29.39 15.76 -14.51
CA GLY A 716 29.60 14.68 -15.48
C GLY A 716 28.97 13.37 -15.05
N TYR A 717 29.08 12.34 -15.87
CA TYR A 717 28.46 11.04 -15.63
C TYR A 717 29.32 10.13 -14.75
N GLU A 718 28.77 9.71 -13.61
CA GLU A 718 29.37 8.75 -12.68
C GLU A 718 28.42 7.56 -12.47
N ARG A 719 28.82 6.33 -12.86
CA ARG A 719 27.99 5.11 -12.83
C ARG A 719 27.48 4.74 -11.43
N ASP A 720 28.18 5.15 -10.37
CA ASP A 720 27.85 4.84 -8.99
C ASP A 720 26.73 5.71 -8.42
N CYS A 721 26.36 6.81 -9.10
CA CYS A 721 25.32 7.70 -8.61
C CYS A 721 24.36 8.22 -9.69
N ASP A 722 24.76 8.18 -10.97
CA ASP A 722 23.92 8.63 -12.09
C ASP A 722 23.22 7.47 -12.79
N ALA A 723 22.05 7.76 -13.37
CA ALA A 723 21.34 6.81 -14.23
C ALA A 723 21.05 7.42 -15.59
N ALA A 724 21.49 6.73 -16.66
CA ALA A 724 21.13 7.12 -18.03
C ALA A 724 19.62 7.00 -18.24
N LYS A 725 19.03 7.94 -18.98
CA LYS A 725 17.62 7.87 -19.37
C LYS A 725 17.45 6.82 -20.48
N PHE A 726 16.59 5.84 -20.25
CA PHE A 726 16.13 4.91 -21.25
C PHE A 726 14.93 5.51 -22.00
N GLU A 727 14.95 5.42 -23.31
CA GLU A 727 13.86 5.92 -24.16
C GLU A 727 12.66 4.97 -24.12
N SER A 728 11.48 5.50 -23.81
CA SER A 728 10.20 4.80 -23.88
C SER A 728 9.54 4.99 -25.23
N ASN A 729 8.94 3.95 -25.78
CA ASN A 729 8.23 4.06 -27.06
C ASN A 729 6.88 4.76 -26.87
N GLY A 730 6.76 5.98 -27.43
CA GLY A 730 5.48 6.69 -27.54
C GLY A 730 5.03 7.46 -26.30
N ALA A 731 5.73 7.39 -25.16
CA ALA A 731 5.43 8.18 -23.97
C ALA A 731 6.18 9.52 -23.97
N SER A 732 5.64 10.51 -23.28
CA SER A 732 6.36 11.76 -22.98
C SER A 732 7.41 11.50 -21.90
N GLU A 733 8.58 12.15 -21.99
CA GLU A 733 9.72 11.88 -21.12
C GLU A 733 10.36 13.16 -20.57
N LEU A 734 10.88 13.08 -19.34
CA LEU A 734 11.61 14.12 -18.66
C LEU A 734 13.01 13.61 -18.28
N TYR A 735 14.03 14.45 -18.47
CA TYR A 735 15.42 14.09 -18.13
C TYR A 735 16.25 15.33 -17.87
N SER A 736 17.34 15.17 -17.12
CA SER A 736 18.38 16.18 -17.08
C SER A 736 19.37 15.98 -18.23
N VAL A 737 20.01 17.05 -18.69
CA VAL A 737 20.95 17.03 -19.83
C VAL A 737 22.32 17.43 -19.39
N GLU A 738 23.30 16.54 -19.54
CA GLU A 738 24.72 16.78 -19.31
C GLU A 738 25.48 16.88 -20.64
N ALA A 739 26.40 17.83 -20.72
CA ALA A 739 27.09 18.16 -21.99
C ALA A 739 27.87 17.00 -22.61
N LEU A 740 28.48 16.13 -21.78
CA LEU A 740 29.27 14.99 -22.22
C LEU A 740 28.55 13.64 -22.00
N ALA A 741 27.56 13.64 -21.14
CA ALA A 741 26.88 12.45 -20.71
C ALA A 741 25.50 12.24 -21.41
N GLY A 742 24.89 13.30 -21.98
CA GLY A 742 23.60 13.23 -22.61
C GLY A 742 22.44 13.25 -21.61
N ARG A 743 21.41 12.41 -21.81
CA ARG A 743 20.15 12.41 -21.04
C ARG A 743 20.23 11.48 -19.84
N LEU A 744 19.88 12.02 -18.66
CA LEU A 744 19.95 11.29 -17.39
C LEU A 744 18.56 11.26 -16.71
N ALA A 745 18.20 10.09 -16.17
CA ALA A 745 17.04 9.90 -15.28
C ALA A 745 17.37 10.26 -13.83
N ILE A 746 18.63 10.01 -13.41
CA ILE A 746 19.20 10.49 -12.14
C ILE A 746 20.51 11.19 -12.48
N ASN A 747 20.70 12.39 -11.94
CA ASN A 747 21.90 13.22 -12.10
C ASN A 747 22.35 13.72 -10.73
N GLU A 748 23.44 13.19 -10.21
CA GLU A 748 24.05 13.65 -8.94
C GLU A 748 25.30 14.47 -9.23
N ARG A 749 25.31 15.72 -8.80
CA ARG A 749 26.32 16.69 -9.18
C ARG A 749 26.56 17.75 -8.11
N PRO A 750 27.67 18.50 -8.15
CA PRO A 750 27.83 19.70 -7.31
C PRO A 750 26.74 20.75 -7.62
N GLU A 751 26.57 21.68 -6.69
CA GLU A 751 25.62 22.79 -6.84
C GLU A 751 25.79 23.56 -8.16
N GLY A 752 24.68 24.10 -8.67
CA GLY A 752 24.67 24.88 -9.90
C GLY A 752 23.37 24.74 -10.69
N SER A 753 23.36 25.26 -11.91
CA SER A 753 22.22 25.11 -12.81
C SER A 753 22.27 23.80 -13.58
N VAL A 754 21.08 23.20 -13.80
CA VAL A 754 20.93 21.94 -14.53
C VAL A 754 19.98 22.12 -15.70
N LYS A 755 20.40 21.76 -16.91
CA LYS A 755 19.48 21.72 -18.04
C LYS A 755 18.49 20.58 -17.86
N ILE A 756 17.21 20.87 -18.05
CA ILE A 756 16.12 19.92 -18.06
C ILE A 756 15.57 19.85 -19.47
N GLY A 757 15.67 18.68 -20.06
CA GLY A 757 15.10 18.35 -21.36
C GLY A 757 13.85 17.51 -21.22
N TYR A 758 13.05 17.51 -22.27
CA TYR A 758 11.87 16.63 -22.34
C TYR A 758 11.60 16.21 -23.78
N ARG A 759 10.89 15.10 -23.90
CA ARG A 759 10.27 14.65 -25.14
C ARG A 759 8.76 14.75 -25.00
N ALA A 760 8.11 15.50 -25.88
CA ALA A 760 6.67 15.57 -25.99
C ALA A 760 6.19 14.52 -27.00
N ALA A 761 5.42 13.53 -26.58
CA ALA A 761 4.89 12.47 -27.43
C ALA A 761 3.85 13.01 -28.44
N LYS A 762 3.14 14.08 -28.09
CA LYS A 762 2.10 14.75 -28.90
C LYS A 762 2.15 16.26 -28.67
N ALA A 763 1.58 17.04 -29.60
CA ALA A 763 1.34 18.45 -29.33
C ALA A 763 0.22 18.61 -28.28
N GLY A 764 0.38 19.51 -27.31
CA GLY A 764 -0.61 19.71 -26.26
C GLY A 764 -0.09 20.46 -25.03
N GLU A 765 -0.85 20.36 -23.95
CA GLU A 765 -0.51 20.95 -22.65
C GLU A 765 0.32 19.96 -21.83
N TYR A 766 1.29 20.49 -21.11
CA TYR A 766 2.21 19.74 -20.25
C TYR A 766 2.35 20.43 -18.91
N THR A 767 2.64 19.63 -17.89
CA THR A 767 2.86 20.11 -16.53
C THR A 767 4.20 19.57 -15.99
N ILE A 768 5.05 20.47 -15.50
CA ILE A 768 6.23 20.10 -14.71
C ILE A 768 5.92 20.39 -13.24
N ALA A 769 6.04 19.37 -12.40
CA ALA A 769 5.89 19.48 -10.95
C ALA A 769 7.18 19.03 -10.25
N ALA A 770 7.41 19.52 -9.03
CA ALA A 770 8.50 19.08 -8.19
C ALA A 770 7.95 18.53 -6.87
N GLN A 771 8.47 17.35 -6.45
CA GLN A 771 8.09 16.69 -5.21
C GLN A 771 9.23 16.75 -4.20
N ARG A 772 8.89 16.97 -2.91
CA ARG A 772 9.82 17.04 -1.77
C ARG A 772 10.93 18.07 -1.94
N MET A 773 10.71 19.25 -1.39
CA MET A 773 11.70 20.32 -1.48
C MET A 773 11.85 21.03 -0.15
N ASP A 774 13.10 21.08 0.33
CA ASP A 774 13.45 21.77 1.55
C ASP A 774 13.94 23.20 1.27
N ARG A 775 14.21 23.49 0.00
CA ARG A 775 14.68 24.81 -0.49
C ARG A 775 13.89 25.24 -1.72
N GLN A 776 14.00 26.53 -2.06
CA GLN A 776 13.37 27.08 -3.24
C GLN A 776 13.99 26.48 -4.51
N VAL A 777 13.16 25.92 -5.37
CA VAL A 777 13.54 25.34 -6.65
C VAL A 777 12.91 26.13 -7.78
N LEU A 778 13.77 26.74 -8.59
CA LEU A 778 13.36 27.61 -9.68
C LEU A 778 13.51 26.88 -11.02
N LEU A 779 12.46 26.91 -11.83
CA LEU A 779 12.46 26.45 -13.22
C LEU A 779 12.47 27.67 -14.14
N ARG A 780 13.54 27.85 -14.91
CA ARG A 780 13.61 28.87 -15.93
C ARG A 780 13.18 28.30 -17.28
N ASP A 781 12.14 28.85 -17.88
CA ASP A 781 11.76 28.61 -19.26
C ASP A 781 12.51 29.61 -20.17
N ASN A 782 13.43 29.07 -20.98
CA ASN A 782 14.27 29.90 -21.86
C ASN A 782 13.51 30.40 -23.07
N ASP A 783 12.44 29.73 -23.50
CA ASP A 783 11.63 30.16 -24.64
C ASP A 783 10.75 31.37 -24.27
N LEU A 784 10.18 31.35 -23.06
CA LEU A 784 9.35 32.45 -22.57
C LEU A 784 10.14 33.50 -21.76
N GLN A 785 11.43 33.26 -21.42
CA GLN A 785 12.29 34.09 -20.61
C GLN A 785 11.74 34.41 -19.21
N ILE A 786 10.99 33.42 -18.62
CA ILE A 786 10.43 33.55 -17.28
C ILE A 786 11.08 32.51 -16.34
N THR A 787 11.04 32.82 -15.05
CA THR A 787 11.48 31.90 -13.99
C THR A 787 10.31 31.67 -13.05
N PHE A 788 10.00 30.41 -12.82
CA PHE A 788 8.89 29.95 -12.00
C PHE A 788 9.42 29.22 -10.76
N ASP A 789 8.82 29.48 -9.61
CA ASP A 789 9.15 28.80 -8.34
C ASP A 789 8.29 27.55 -8.18
N LEU A 790 8.88 26.39 -8.43
CA LEU A 790 8.20 25.08 -8.30
C LEU A 790 7.81 24.74 -6.85
N THR A 791 8.29 25.46 -5.84
CA THR A 791 7.81 25.33 -4.46
C THR A 791 6.43 25.94 -4.24
N GLN A 792 6.00 26.82 -5.16
CA GLN A 792 4.72 27.52 -5.07
C GLN A 792 3.61 26.85 -5.90
N GLY A 793 3.95 25.84 -6.72
CA GLY A 793 2.98 25.12 -7.55
C GLY A 793 3.62 24.53 -8.79
N ASP A 794 2.80 23.94 -9.63
CA ASP A 794 3.20 23.27 -10.85
C ASP A 794 3.34 24.25 -12.02
N TYR A 795 4.30 23.99 -12.92
CA TYR A 795 4.53 24.78 -14.09
C TYR A 795 3.80 24.21 -15.30
N HIS A 796 2.84 24.94 -15.84
CA HIS A 796 2.04 24.54 -17.01
C HIS A 796 2.55 25.23 -18.29
N PHE A 797 2.67 24.48 -19.38
CA PHE A 797 3.12 24.98 -20.66
C PHE A 797 2.55 24.18 -21.84
N THR A 798 2.57 24.77 -23.02
CA THR A 798 2.23 24.09 -24.26
C THR A 798 3.50 23.69 -25.03
N SER A 799 3.45 22.58 -25.74
CA SER A 799 4.54 22.10 -26.60
C SER A 799 4.01 21.45 -27.87
N ASP A 800 4.76 21.57 -28.97
CA ASP A 800 4.64 20.68 -30.11
C ASP A 800 5.22 19.30 -29.79
N ALA A 801 4.86 18.29 -30.58
CA ALA A 801 5.50 16.98 -30.50
C ALA A 801 6.98 17.09 -30.92
N GLY A 802 7.89 16.48 -30.13
CA GLY A 802 9.32 16.54 -30.40
C GLY A 802 10.18 16.46 -29.16
N GLU A 803 11.48 16.71 -29.35
CA GLU A 803 12.49 16.68 -28.30
C GLU A 803 13.07 18.08 -28.06
N PHE A 804 13.17 18.46 -26.77
CA PHE A 804 13.51 19.83 -26.37
C PHE A 804 14.56 19.78 -25.23
N ASP A 805 15.84 19.81 -25.59
CA ASP A 805 16.94 19.65 -24.63
C ASP A 805 17.41 20.99 -24.00
N ASN A 806 16.93 22.15 -24.47
CA ASN A 806 17.43 23.46 -24.04
C ASN A 806 16.35 24.41 -23.51
N ARG A 807 15.08 23.99 -23.47
CA ARG A 807 14.00 24.89 -23.06
C ARG A 807 14.06 25.20 -21.57
N PHE A 808 14.32 24.23 -20.72
CA PHE A 808 14.26 24.44 -19.29
C PHE A 808 15.63 24.40 -18.60
N MET A 809 15.77 25.21 -17.53
CA MET A 809 16.91 25.15 -16.64
C MET A 809 16.43 25.12 -15.19
N LEU A 810 16.86 24.12 -14.45
CA LEU A 810 16.63 24.00 -13.02
C LEU A 810 17.71 24.80 -12.28
N LEU A 811 17.29 25.65 -11.34
CA LEU A 811 18.13 26.47 -10.52
C LEU A 811 17.73 26.23 -9.06
N ILE A 812 18.73 26.06 -8.19
CA ILE A 812 18.50 26.13 -6.76
C ILE A 812 19.00 27.47 -6.28
N ASP A 813 18.12 28.19 -5.60
CA ASP A 813 18.53 29.42 -4.96
C ASP A 813 19.33 29.08 -3.67
N ASN A 814 20.64 29.14 -3.76
CA ASN A 814 21.55 29.02 -2.62
C ASN A 814 21.59 30.29 -1.79
N SER A 815 20.88 31.32 -2.19
CA SER A 815 20.77 32.56 -1.42
C SER A 815 19.80 32.40 -0.22
N THR A 816 19.93 31.35 0.58
CA THR A 816 19.55 31.41 1.98
C THR A 816 20.66 32.12 2.75
N THR A 817 20.84 33.43 2.48
CA THR A 817 21.29 34.28 3.54
C THR A 817 20.16 34.30 4.56
N GLY A 818 20.22 33.38 5.53
CA GLY A 818 19.32 33.37 6.67
C GLY A 818 19.48 34.69 7.44
N ILE A 819 18.50 35.02 8.28
CA ILE A 819 18.58 36.13 9.22
C ILE A 819 19.95 36.17 9.92
N GLY A 820 20.56 35.00 10.18
CA GLY A 820 21.89 34.84 10.74
C GLY A 820 23.00 35.49 9.91
N ASP A 821 22.96 35.41 8.57
CA ASP A 821 24.03 35.89 7.70
C ASP A 821 24.01 37.43 7.57
N ILE A 822 22.82 38.06 7.54
CA ILE A 822 22.71 39.50 7.62
C ILE A 822 23.26 39.98 8.97
N VAL A 823 22.89 39.36 10.08
CA VAL A 823 23.36 39.74 11.43
C VAL A 823 24.87 39.53 11.60
N THR A 824 25.38 38.35 11.17
CA THR A 824 26.82 38.02 11.36
C THR A 824 27.73 38.84 10.46
N THR A 825 27.33 39.12 9.22
CA THR A 825 28.17 39.81 8.24
C THR A 825 28.01 41.30 8.28
N THR A 826 26.78 41.81 8.44
CA THR A 826 26.54 43.26 8.45
C THR A 826 26.41 43.85 9.85
N GLY A 827 26.18 43.03 10.87
CA GLY A 827 25.89 43.50 12.25
C GLY A 827 24.47 44.07 12.40
N VAL A 828 23.68 44.18 11.34
CA VAL A 828 22.29 44.69 11.35
C VAL A 828 21.34 43.58 11.80
N ASN A 829 20.56 43.86 12.83
CA ASN A 829 19.62 42.88 13.36
C ASN A 829 18.21 43.19 12.82
N VAL A 830 17.60 42.19 12.13
CA VAL A 830 16.25 42.28 11.57
C VAL A 830 15.41 41.12 12.14
N LYS A 831 14.35 41.47 12.88
CA LYS A 831 13.44 40.46 13.47
C LYS A 831 12.02 40.64 12.94
N PRO A 832 11.42 39.59 12.34
CA PRO A 832 10.04 39.65 11.92
C PRO A 832 9.08 39.64 13.14
N THR A 833 7.95 40.33 12.97
CA THR A 833 6.81 40.35 13.88
C THR A 833 5.54 40.06 13.08
N ASP A 834 4.39 39.91 13.74
CA ASP A 834 3.11 39.63 13.07
C ASP A 834 2.61 40.79 12.16
N CYS A 835 3.22 41.97 12.23
CA CYS A 835 2.79 43.14 11.47
C CYS A 835 3.94 43.94 10.87
N GLY A 836 5.16 43.40 10.79
CA GLY A 836 6.31 44.06 10.20
C GLY A 836 7.68 43.55 10.62
N LEU A 837 8.69 44.39 10.51
CA LEU A 837 10.08 44.11 10.86
C LEU A 837 10.59 45.09 11.93
N ASN A 838 11.19 44.57 13.00
CA ASN A 838 12.01 45.33 13.93
C ASN A 838 13.45 45.34 13.44
N ILE A 839 13.97 46.52 13.15
CA ILE A 839 15.30 46.73 12.60
C ILE A 839 16.14 47.47 13.64
N SER A 840 17.33 46.97 13.94
CA SER A 840 18.25 47.58 14.89
C SER A 840 19.72 47.43 14.45
N ASN A 841 20.54 48.33 14.92
CA ASN A 841 21.98 48.37 14.66
C ASN A 841 22.34 48.64 13.19
N LEU A 842 21.59 49.50 12.51
CA LEU A 842 21.90 49.92 11.13
C LEU A 842 23.21 50.73 11.02
N GLN A 843 23.56 51.49 12.02
CA GLN A 843 24.86 52.24 12.10
C GLN A 843 25.25 52.96 10.80
N GLY A 844 24.31 53.63 10.16
CA GLY A 844 24.53 54.32 8.88
C GLY A 844 24.41 53.50 7.61
N LYS A 845 24.18 52.17 7.72
CA LYS A 845 23.88 51.27 6.56
C LYS A 845 22.47 51.51 6.07
N THR A 846 22.23 51.18 4.81
CA THR A 846 20.90 51.25 4.19
C THR A 846 20.32 49.86 4.04
N LEU A 847 19.09 49.70 4.51
CA LEU A 847 18.31 48.47 4.37
C LEU A 847 17.20 48.70 3.33
N HIS A 848 17.12 47.85 2.35
CA HIS A 848 16.07 47.83 1.34
C HIS A 848 15.12 46.63 1.58
N VAL A 849 13.81 46.87 1.44
CA VAL A 849 12.80 45.82 1.49
C VAL A 849 12.09 45.77 0.15
N TYR A 850 12.02 44.60 -0.44
CA TYR A 850 11.39 44.36 -1.72
C TYR A 850 10.20 43.41 -1.56
N ALA A 851 9.17 43.60 -2.34
CA ALA A 851 8.13 42.60 -2.53
C ALA A 851 8.67 41.45 -3.40
N LEU A 852 8.01 40.26 -3.36
CA LEU A 852 8.46 39.08 -4.13
C LEU A 852 8.58 39.31 -5.64
N ASN A 853 7.82 40.25 -6.19
CA ASN A 853 7.89 40.61 -7.61
C ASN A 853 9.10 41.52 -7.94
N GLY A 854 10.00 41.72 -6.99
CA GLY A 854 11.21 42.58 -7.15
C GLY A 854 10.97 44.07 -6.97
N ALA A 855 9.73 44.51 -6.75
CA ALA A 855 9.46 45.94 -6.53
C ALA A 855 9.99 46.40 -5.16
N LEU A 856 10.73 47.49 -5.12
CA LEU A 856 11.19 48.12 -3.88
C LEU A 856 9.96 48.59 -3.07
N TYR A 857 9.79 48.03 -1.87
CA TYR A 857 8.68 48.36 -0.97
C TYR A 857 9.05 49.49 0.01
N ALA A 858 10.23 49.40 0.59
CA ALA A 858 10.71 50.39 1.56
C ALA A 858 12.25 50.48 1.62
N THR A 859 12.77 51.62 2.02
CA THR A 859 14.18 51.84 2.37
C THR A 859 14.27 52.38 3.78
N ARG A 860 15.22 51.88 4.59
CA ARG A 860 15.49 52.27 5.96
C ARG A 860 16.97 52.62 6.14
N THR A 861 17.23 53.73 6.80
CA THR A 861 18.56 54.20 7.19
C THR A 861 18.70 54.42 8.69
N GLN A 862 17.62 54.24 9.44
CA GLN A 862 17.58 54.35 10.89
C GLN A 862 16.90 53.14 11.51
N ASP A 863 17.30 52.80 12.72
CA ASP A 863 16.68 51.75 13.54
C ASP A 863 15.21 52.08 13.82
N GLY A 864 14.42 51.01 13.98
CA GLY A 864 12.99 51.09 14.32
C GLY A 864 12.12 50.02 13.69
N PHE A 865 10.83 50.18 13.94
CA PHE A 865 9.83 49.28 13.39
C PHE A 865 9.41 49.72 11.98
N LEU A 866 9.33 48.76 11.06
CA LEU A 866 8.77 48.91 9.71
C LEU A 866 7.51 48.07 9.61
N GLY A 867 6.33 48.70 9.56
CA GLY A 867 5.05 48.03 9.35
C GLY A 867 4.96 47.45 7.93
N LEU A 868 4.59 46.19 7.83
CA LEU A 868 4.40 45.49 6.56
C LEU A 868 3.09 44.69 6.62
N ALA A 869 2.38 44.61 5.52
CA ALA A 869 1.23 43.72 5.40
C ALA A 869 1.67 42.25 5.48
N LYS A 870 0.73 41.34 5.77
CA LYS A 870 1.00 39.88 5.69
C LYS A 870 1.56 39.53 4.32
N GLY A 871 2.63 38.82 4.31
CA GLY A 871 3.30 38.44 3.05
C GLY A 871 4.77 38.11 3.22
N VAL A 872 5.41 37.83 2.11
CA VAL A 872 6.82 37.50 2.04
C VAL A 872 7.57 38.66 1.42
N TYR A 873 8.67 39.06 2.07
CA TYR A 873 9.51 40.19 1.67
C TYR A 873 10.98 39.78 1.61
N LEU A 874 11.71 40.40 0.69
CA LEU A 874 13.17 40.27 0.59
C LEU A 874 13.80 41.51 1.23
N VAL A 875 14.67 41.33 2.19
CA VAL A 875 15.42 42.42 2.85
C VAL A 875 16.86 42.35 2.38
N GLU A 876 17.40 43.48 1.94
CA GLU A 876 18.77 43.63 1.47
C GLU A 876 19.52 44.67 2.30
N VAL A 877 20.73 44.30 2.77
CA VAL A 877 21.68 45.19 3.45
C VAL A 877 23.08 44.92 2.89
N GLU A 878 23.71 45.94 2.34
CA GLU A 878 25.09 45.84 1.76
C GLU A 878 25.24 44.71 0.74
N GLY A 879 24.20 44.49 -0.10
CA GLY A 879 24.21 43.42 -1.12
C GLY A 879 23.82 42.04 -0.60
N LEU A 880 23.74 41.83 0.70
CA LEU A 880 23.26 40.60 1.31
C LEU A 880 21.73 40.64 1.41
N LYS A 881 21.08 39.51 0.99
CA LYS A 881 19.61 39.44 0.95
C LYS A 881 19.11 38.35 1.88
N ALA A 882 18.03 38.60 2.61
CA ALA A 882 17.32 37.61 3.41
C ALA A 882 15.82 37.73 3.18
N LYS A 883 15.14 36.57 3.25
CA LYS A 883 13.69 36.43 3.08
C LYS A 883 13.00 36.46 4.44
N PHE A 884 11.98 37.28 4.58
CA PHE A 884 11.19 37.40 5.80
C PHE A 884 9.70 37.16 5.51
N MET A 885 9.05 36.40 6.39
CA MET A 885 7.60 36.18 6.34
C MET A 885 6.94 37.00 7.45
N ILE A 886 5.99 37.84 7.09
CA ILE A 886 5.11 38.56 8.00
C ILE A 886 3.78 37.83 8.04
N ARG A 887 3.41 37.31 9.21
CA ARG A 887 2.30 36.35 9.42
C ARG A 887 0.96 37.00 9.70
#